data_6cc0a91d7c29e6c1925ce8b337ef80b4
#
_entry.id   6cc0a91d7c29e6c1925ce8b337ef80b4
#
_cell.length_a   1.000
_cell.length_b   1.000
_cell.length_c   1.000
_cell.angle_alpha   90.00
_cell.angle_beta   90.00
_cell.angle_gamma   90.00
#
_symmetry.space_group_name_H-M   'P 1'
#
loop_
_entity.id
_entity.type
_entity.pdbx_description
1 polymer ?
#
loop_
_entity_poly.entity_id
_entity_poly.type
_entity_poly.pdbx_seq_one_letter_code
_entity_poly.pdbx_strand_id
1 'polypeptide(L)'
;MTTDQATRSVVAQTIRRLSVPILLVWVAVAAISNIAVPNLEDVAKAHNVSLNTPAAPSFQAMQHIGKVFHEYDSDSAAMIVLEGDKPLGDDAHRFYDALVGKLEHDTKHVEHVQNFWGDPLTAAGSQSKDGKAAYVQVYLAGNQGDALANESVDAIRNIVEHTPPPPGVKAYVTGAAPLVTDQFEVGSKGIFKVTVITVLVILAMLLWVYRSVTAVFVLVTVIVEMAAARGIVAFLGSVGLIGLSTYATNLLTLLVIAAGTDYAIFFVGRYHEARHEGQDRETAYYTMYRGTTHVVLGSGLTVAGAVLCLRFTRLNYFQSLGIPAXXXXXXXXXXXXXXXXXXXXXXXXXLLALPGYRTNYDARPYMPASAPANTGYTAAERHFSQARLNPELLMIETDHDMRNPADMINLERVAKAIAHLPGIAQVQSMTRPLGTPIEHTSLAFQISAGSIGSIENLQYQKERAEDLLKQADNLKDTIGILNQQYALQKQLAASTHDETQSFHDTIAIINDLRDKIANFDDFFRPVRSYFYWEKHCFDIPACFAFRSVFDALDGIDELSAQFEKLTASLDKLDAGQQKLVTLLPPQIADQEKNLALTLSNYATNLGINAQTRANTDTATALGQAYDAAKNDDSFYLPPEAFTNPEFKRGLKLFLSPDGKAARMIISHEGDPATPEGISHIEPIRNAAKQAVKNTPLGDSNIYLAGTAATYKDIAEGAKYDLLIAGIAALSLILLIMVLITRSLVAAIVIVGTVALSLGASFGLSVLVWQDILGIKLYWICLALSVIILLAVGSDYNLLLISRFREEIHAGLNTGIIRSMAGSGAVVTSAGLVFAFTMASFVSASLLVLGQIGTTIALGLLFDTLIVRSFMTPSVAALLGRWFWWPQRVRPRPASTMLRPYGPRPAVRQLLLWEDGDPAVAPETPSAARHSRG
;
A
#
# COMPACT_ATOMS: atom_id res chain seq x y z
N MET A 1 36.18 -43.89 11.99
CA MET A 1 34.85 -44.09 12.53
C MET A 1 34.51 -43.14 13.69
N THR A 2 35.41 -42.30 14.13
CA THR A 2 35.21 -41.51 15.37
C THR A 2 35.03 -39.98 15.16
N THR A 3 35.14 -39.51 13.91
CA THR A 3 35.01 -38.07 13.66
C THR A 3 33.61 -37.63 13.13
N ASP A 4 32.80 -38.61 12.73
CA ASP A 4 31.49 -38.31 12.11
C ASP A 4 30.36 -38.22 13.14
N GLN A 5 30.54 -38.76 14.34
CA GLN A 5 29.50 -38.69 15.38
C GLN A 5 29.47 -37.37 16.12
N ALA A 6 30.57 -36.63 16.14
CA ALA A 6 30.68 -35.38 16.89
C ALA A 6 29.95 -34.18 16.18
N THR A 7 29.53 -34.37 14.92
CA THR A 7 28.90 -33.28 14.13
C THR A 7 27.36 -33.39 14.01
N ARG A 8 26.76 -34.41 14.69
CA ARG A 8 25.30 -34.59 14.64
C ARG A 8 24.63 -33.70 15.69
N SER A 9 23.82 -32.75 15.23
CA SER A 9 23.17 -31.82 16.16
C SER A 9 22.20 -32.59 17.09
N VAL A 10 22.16 -32.20 18.35
CA VAL A 10 21.26 -32.74 19.35
C VAL A 10 19.79 -32.60 18.90
N VAL A 11 19.47 -31.47 18.27
CA VAL A 11 18.11 -31.17 17.80
C VAL A 11 17.69 -32.16 16.71
N ALA A 12 18.58 -32.40 15.72
CA ALA A 12 18.29 -33.36 14.64
C ALA A 12 18.08 -34.78 15.17
N GLN A 13 18.91 -35.22 16.17
CA GLN A 13 18.77 -36.51 16.81
C GLN A 13 17.44 -36.62 17.57
N THR A 14 17.06 -35.56 18.29
CA THR A 14 15.81 -35.55 19.06
C THR A 14 14.60 -35.61 18.12
N ILE A 15 14.61 -34.83 17.03
CA ILE A 15 13.52 -34.84 16.03
C ILE A 15 13.38 -36.25 15.44
N ARG A 16 14.49 -36.87 15.10
CA ARG A 16 14.46 -38.23 14.53
C ARG A 16 13.90 -39.26 15.51
N ARG A 17 14.37 -39.22 16.78
CA ARG A 17 13.88 -40.11 17.83
C ARG A 17 12.42 -39.91 18.18
N LEU A 18 11.97 -38.69 18.18
CA LEU A 18 10.60 -38.32 18.56
C LEU A 18 9.69 -38.03 17.35
N SER A 19 10.08 -38.51 16.16
CA SER A 19 9.33 -38.23 14.93
C SER A 19 7.86 -38.63 15.01
N VAL A 20 7.58 -39.87 15.53
CA VAL A 20 6.19 -40.33 15.66
C VAL A 20 5.45 -39.57 16.75
N PRO A 21 5.97 -39.35 17.97
CA PRO A 21 5.32 -38.46 18.94
C PRO A 21 5.06 -37.06 18.42
N ILE A 22 6.02 -36.43 17.71
CA ILE A 22 5.87 -35.09 17.16
C ILE A 22 4.69 -35.04 16.16
N LEU A 23 4.66 -36.04 15.27
CA LEU A 23 3.58 -36.13 14.27
C LEU A 23 2.21 -36.30 14.94
N LEU A 24 2.16 -37.19 15.99
CA LEU A 24 0.93 -37.40 16.75
C LEU A 24 0.47 -36.12 17.47
N VAL A 25 1.43 -35.34 18.02
CA VAL A 25 1.11 -34.06 18.67
C VAL A 25 0.51 -33.09 17.64
N TRP A 26 1.10 -32.99 16.45
CA TRP A 26 0.57 -32.10 15.43
C TRP A 26 -0.82 -32.53 14.92
N VAL A 27 -1.04 -33.82 14.74
CA VAL A 27 -2.36 -34.36 14.39
C VAL A 27 -3.35 -34.06 15.51
N ALA A 28 -2.94 -34.23 16.79
CA ALA A 28 -3.78 -33.89 17.93
C ALA A 28 -4.11 -32.40 17.97
N VAL A 29 -3.13 -31.52 17.76
CA VAL A 29 -3.35 -30.07 17.71
C VAL A 29 -4.33 -29.73 16.60
N ALA A 30 -4.15 -30.29 15.41
CA ALA A 30 -5.06 -30.08 14.28
C ALA A 30 -6.48 -30.56 14.63
N ALA A 31 -6.61 -31.76 15.21
CA ALA A 31 -7.91 -32.32 15.58
C ALA A 31 -8.58 -31.50 16.67
N ILE A 32 -7.86 -31.21 17.76
CA ILE A 32 -8.42 -30.48 18.92
C ILE A 32 -8.84 -29.07 18.48
N SER A 33 -8.00 -28.35 17.76
CA SER A 33 -8.31 -26.99 17.38
C SER A 33 -9.49 -26.89 16.41
N ASN A 34 -9.69 -27.92 15.56
CA ASN A 34 -10.80 -27.90 14.61
C ASN A 34 -12.10 -28.52 15.18
N ILE A 35 -12.01 -29.27 16.30
CA ILE A 35 -13.20 -29.80 16.99
C ILE A 35 -13.69 -28.81 18.06
N ALA A 36 -12.74 -28.22 18.80
CA ALA A 36 -13.08 -27.39 19.98
C ALA A 36 -13.36 -25.92 19.61
N VAL A 37 -12.96 -25.49 18.43
CA VAL A 37 -13.10 -24.08 18.00
C VAL A 37 -13.98 -24.04 16.75
N PRO A 38 -14.88 -23.05 16.61
CA PRO A 38 -15.64 -22.88 15.36
C PRO A 38 -14.74 -22.75 14.16
N ASN A 39 -15.28 -23.03 12.98
CA ASN A 39 -14.54 -22.92 11.74
C ASN A 39 -13.96 -21.51 11.55
N LEU A 40 -12.82 -21.41 10.90
CA LEU A 40 -12.16 -20.13 10.66
C LEU A 40 -13.10 -19.13 9.99
N GLU A 41 -13.93 -19.57 9.06
CA GLU A 41 -14.87 -18.73 8.35
C GLU A 41 -15.95 -18.17 9.30
N ASP A 42 -16.45 -19.00 10.23
CA ASP A 42 -17.43 -18.56 11.22
C ASP A 42 -16.82 -17.57 12.21
N VAL A 43 -15.58 -17.82 12.63
CA VAL A 43 -14.84 -16.91 13.52
C VAL A 43 -14.56 -15.59 12.78
N ALA A 44 -14.20 -15.65 11.51
CA ALA A 44 -13.95 -14.46 10.71
C ALA A 44 -15.23 -13.62 10.55
N LYS A 45 -16.38 -14.29 10.36
CA LYS A 45 -17.66 -13.60 10.30
C LYS A 45 -17.98 -12.88 11.61
N ALA A 46 -17.68 -13.54 12.74
CA ALA A 46 -17.96 -12.99 14.09
C ALA A 46 -16.98 -11.89 14.53
N HIS A 47 -15.78 -11.84 13.92
CA HIS A 47 -14.72 -10.91 14.32
C HIS A 47 -14.13 -10.16 13.12
N ASN A 48 -14.93 -9.92 12.09
CA ASN A 48 -14.53 -9.22 10.89
C ASN A 48 -14.17 -7.77 11.21
N VAL A 49 -13.17 -7.23 10.50
CA VAL A 49 -12.68 -5.88 10.73
C VAL A 49 -13.37 -4.89 9.78
N SER A 50 -13.50 -3.65 10.22
CA SER A 50 -14.10 -2.59 9.41
C SER A 50 -13.23 -2.25 8.19
N LEU A 51 -13.89 -1.83 7.12
CA LEU A 51 -13.21 -1.47 5.85
C LEU A 51 -12.30 -0.26 6.03
N ASN A 52 -12.80 0.79 6.67
CA ASN A 52 -12.08 2.03 6.88
C ASN A 52 -11.56 2.13 8.31
N THR A 53 -10.52 2.94 8.52
CA THR A 53 -9.98 3.10 9.87
C THR A 53 -10.74 4.22 10.60
N PRO A 54 -10.88 4.14 11.93
CA PRO A 54 -11.52 5.21 12.69
C PRO A 54 -10.81 6.57 12.58
N ALA A 55 -9.54 6.58 12.20
CA ALA A 55 -8.76 7.82 12.03
C ALA A 55 -8.98 8.49 10.67
N ALA A 56 -9.66 7.82 9.74
CA ALA A 56 -9.88 8.37 8.39
C ALA A 56 -10.81 9.59 8.44
N PRO A 57 -10.46 10.68 7.75
CA PRO A 57 -11.31 11.88 7.74
C PRO A 57 -12.74 11.62 7.28
N SER A 58 -12.94 10.79 6.27
CA SER A 58 -14.29 10.46 5.78
C SER A 58 -15.10 9.70 6.82
N PHE A 59 -14.45 8.78 7.56
CA PHE A 59 -15.10 8.03 8.62
C PHE A 59 -15.54 8.98 9.75
N GLN A 60 -14.62 9.86 10.18
CA GLN A 60 -14.92 10.83 11.23
C GLN A 60 -16.00 11.81 10.79
N ALA A 61 -15.97 12.23 9.52
CA ALA A 61 -17.01 13.12 8.97
C ALA A 61 -18.36 12.42 8.97
N MET A 62 -18.41 11.17 8.51
CA MET A 62 -19.68 10.40 8.47
C MET A 62 -20.27 10.25 9.88
N GLN A 63 -19.42 9.87 10.84
CA GLN A 63 -19.85 9.70 12.22
C GLN A 63 -20.33 11.02 12.82
N HIS A 64 -19.62 12.12 12.56
CA HIS A 64 -19.99 13.43 13.06
C HIS A 64 -21.32 13.91 12.45
N ILE A 65 -21.52 13.70 11.15
CA ILE A 65 -22.77 14.01 10.48
C ILE A 65 -23.93 13.27 11.15
N GLY A 66 -23.76 11.97 11.39
CA GLY A 66 -24.79 11.16 12.05
C GLY A 66 -25.13 11.68 13.45
N LYS A 67 -24.11 12.05 14.23
CA LYS A 67 -24.31 12.56 15.60
C LYS A 67 -25.01 13.91 15.61
N VAL A 68 -24.61 14.83 14.74
CA VAL A 68 -25.18 16.18 14.68
C VAL A 68 -26.65 16.11 14.26
N PHE A 69 -26.99 15.20 13.36
CA PHE A 69 -28.37 15.03 12.89
C PHE A 69 -29.18 14.07 13.76
N HIS A 70 -28.55 13.44 14.78
CA HIS A 70 -29.15 12.44 15.67
C HIS A 70 -29.71 11.27 14.89
N GLU A 71 -28.98 10.78 13.89
CA GLU A 71 -29.43 9.73 13.00
C GLU A 71 -28.67 8.42 13.19
N TYR A 72 -27.31 8.46 13.23
CA TYR A 72 -26.49 7.25 13.29
C TYR A 72 -25.13 7.54 13.89
N ASP A 73 -24.43 6.47 14.30
CA ASP A 73 -23.08 6.56 14.87
C ASP A 73 -22.04 5.78 14.03
N SER A 74 -22.49 5.06 12.99
CA SER A 74 -21.61 4.22 12.17
C SER A 74 -21.47 4.78 10.75
N ASP A 75 -20.62 4.11 9.95
CA ASP A 75 -20.47 4.48 8.54
C ASP A 75 -21.12 3.45 7.60
N SER A 76 -21.90 2.49 8.14
CA SER A 76 -22.58 1.46 7.35
C SER A 76 -23.88 1.98 6.77
N ALA A 77 -24.06 1.83 5.48
CA ALA A 77 -25.28 2.19 4.79
C ALA A 77 -25.70 1.07 3.85
N ALA A 78 -26.99 0.84 3.80
CA ALA A 78 -27.61 -0.07 2.86
C ALA A 78 -28.76 0.66 2.16
N MET A 79 -29.16 0.13 1.03
CA MET A 79 -30.24 0.69 0.25
C MET A 79 -31.22 -0.42 -0.11
N ILE A 80 -32.50 -0.21 0.15
CA ILE A 80 -33.54 -1.14 -0.26
C ILE A 80 -34.23 -0.54 -1.49
N VAL A 81 -34.20 -1.25 -2.60
CA VAL A 81 -34.72 -0.81 -3.89
C VAL A 81 -36.01 -1.56 -4.18
N LEU A 82 -37.08 -0.83 -4.42
CA LEU A 82 -38.35 -1.38 -4.90
C LEU A 82 -38.42 -1.19 -6.42
N GLU A 83 -38.69 -2.26 -7.13
CA GLU A 83 -38.80 -2.22 -8.59
C GLU A 83 -40.16 -2.84 -9.00
N GLY A 84 -40.93 -2.10 -9.78
CA GLY A 84 -42.20 -2.56 -10.26
C GLY A 84 -42.21 -2.77 -11.78
N ASP A 85 -43.00 -3.70 -12.22
CA ASP A 85 -43.26 -3.90 -13.69
C ASP A 85 -44.00 -2.71 -14.29
N LYS A 86 -44.77 -2.01 -13.47
CA LYS A 86 -45.54 -0.80 -13.80
C LYS A 86 -45.18 0.30 -12.81
N PRO A 87 -45.50 1.57 -13.11
CA PRO A 87 -45.28 2.63 -12.12
C PRO A 87 -45.85 2.28 -10.76
N LEU A 88 -45.09 2.56 -9.72
CA LEU A 88 -45.43 2.19 -8.33
C LEU A 88 -46.68 2.97 -7.89
N GLY A 89 -47.66 2.24 -7.40
CA GLY A 89 -48.94 2.79 -6.94
C GLY A 89 -49.13 2.68 -5.45
N ASP A 90 -50.39 2.82 -5.01
CA ASP A 90 -50.72 2.82 -3.59
C ASP A 90 -50.38 1.50 -2.91
N ASP A 91 -50.45 0.37 -3.61
CA ASP A 91 -50.05 -0.92 -3.06
C ASP A 91 -48.57 -0.93 -2.70
N ALA A 92 -47.76 -0.38 -3.57
CA ALA A 92 -46.31 -0.29 -3.36
C ALA A 92 -46.02 0.67 -2.20
N HIS A 93 -46.76 1.76 -2.06
CA HIS A 93 -46.62 2.68 -0.95
C HIS A 93 -46.96 1.99 0.40
N ARG A 94 -48.04 1.21 0.43
CA ARG A 94 -48.41 0.48 1.64
C ARG A 94 -47.34 -0.54 2.01
N PHE A 95 -46.79 -1.25 1.02
CA PHE A 95 -45.70 -2.19 1.23
C PHE A 95 -44.46 -1.47 1.77
N TYR A 96 -44.12 -0.34 1.16
CA TYR A 96 -42.98 0.46 1.59
C TYR A 96 -43.14 0.93 3.03
N ASP A 97 -44.32 1.44 3.39
CA ASP A 97 -44.61 1.94 4.75
C ASP A 97 -44.51 0.80 5.77
N ALA A 98 -45.02 -0.38 5.44
CA ALA A 98 -44.90 -1.55 6.31
C ALA A 98 -43.44 -1.98 6.49
N LEU A 99 -42.68 -1.96 5.40
CA LEU A 99 -41.25 -2.32 5.41
C LEU A 99 -40.46 -1.32 6.27
N VAL A 100 -40.65 -0.04 6.08
CA VAL A 100 -39.99 1.01 6.86
C VAL A 100 -40.34 0.88 8.34
N GLY A 101 -41.62 0.61 8.63
CA GLY A 101 -42.06 0.40 10.02
C GLY A 101 -41.32 -0.74 10.69
N LYS A 102 -41.16 -1.86 9.99
CA LYS A 102 -40.41 -3.02 10.52
C LYS A 102 -38.95 -2.68 10.71
N LEU A 103 -38.34 -1.95 9.77
CA LEU A 103 -36.93 -1.56 9.89
C LEU A 103 -36.72 -0.65 11.08
N GLU A 104 -37.60 0.31 11.30
CA GLU A 104 -37.49 1.24 12.44
C GLU A 104 -37.67 0.56 13.80
N HIS A 105 -38.36 -0.58 13.82
CA HIS A 105 -38.55 -1.32 15.07
C HIS A 105 -37.32 -2.18 15.45
N ASP A 106 -36.44 -2.46 14.49
CA ASP A 106 -35.21 -3.22 14.77
C ASP A 106 -34.10 -2.27 15.17
N THR A 107 -34.16 -1.77 16.38
CA THR A 107 -33.19 -0.78 16.90
C THR A 107 -31.82 -1.38 17.17
N LYS A 108 -31.68 -2.71 17.18
CA LYS A 108 -30.39 -3.38 17.36
C LYS A 108 -29.53 -3.29 16.10
N HIS A 109 -30.15 -3.40 14.94
CA HIS A 109 -29.42 -3.50 13.66
C HIS A 109 -29.58 -2.28 12.78
N VAL A 110 -30.62 -1.48 12.97
CA VAL A 110 -30.92 -0.31 12.16
C VAL A 110 -30.83 0.94 13.04
N GLU A 111 -29.91 1.85 12.68
CA GLU A 111 -29.73 3.10 13.42
C GLU A 111 -30.67 4.19 12.93
N HIS A 112 -30.92 4.24 11.61
CA HIS A 112 -31.76 5.28 11.02
C HIS A 112 -32.27 4.83 9.65
N VAL A 113 -33.49 5.22 9.33
CA VAL A 113 -34.08 5.01 8.00
C VAL A 113 -34.37 6.39 7.40
N GLN A 114 -33.76 6.70 6.24
CA GLN A 114 -34.04 7.93 5.51
C GLN A 114 -35.30 7.75 4.67
N ASN A 115 -36.45 8.00 5.27
CA ASN A 115 -37.74 7.74 4.66
C ASN A 115 -38.17 8.89 3.74
N PHE A 116 -37.56 8.95 2.54
CA PHE A 116 -37.84 10.00 1.56
C PHE A 116 -39.18 9.74 0.83
N TRP A 117 -39.39 8.49 0.39
CA TRP A 117 -40.52 8.13 -0.44
C TRP A 117 -41.84 8.13 0.35
N GLY A 118 -41.75 7.96 1.64
CA GLY A 118 -42.94 7.99 2.51
C GLY A 118 -43.48 9.40 2.80
N ASP A 119 -42.74 10.44 2.42
CA ASP A 119 -43.15 11.84 2.64
C ASP A 119 -43.36 12.49 1.27
N PRO A 120 -44.56 13.04 1.01
CA PRO A 120 -44.87 13.68 -0.28
C PRO A 120 -43.87 14.78 -0.68
N LEU A 121 -43.25 15.46 0.28
CA LEU A 121 -42.32 16.55 0.00
C LEU A 121 -40.99 16.04 -0.56
N THR A 122 -40.57 14.85 -0.20
CA THR A 122 -39.28 14.28 -0.58
C THR A 122 -39.37 13.07 -1.50
N ALA A 123 -40.58 12.58 -1.76
CA ALA A 123 -40.79 11.33 -2.52
C ALA A 123 -40.11 11.36 -3.89
N ALA A 124 -40.17 12.50 -4.58
CA ALA A 124 -39.58 12.63 -5.91
C ALA A 124 -38.04 12.46 -5.87
N GLY A 125 -37.42 12.73 -4.74
CA GLY A 125 -35.97 12.58 -4.56
C GLY A 125 -35.48 11.15 -4.52
N SER A 126 -36.35 10.19 -4.18
CA SER A 126 -35.99 8.78 -4.10
C SER A 126 -36.78 7.93 -5.10
N GLN A 127 -37.52 8.53 -6.01
CA GLN A 127 -38.28 7.82 -7.03
C GLN A 127 -37.60 8.01 -8.39
N SER A 128 -37.65 6.98 -9.23
CA SER A 128 -37.07 7.04 -10.57
C SER A 128 -37.94 7.90 -11.49
N LYS A 129 -37.34 8.38 -12.58
CA LYS A 129 -38.06 9.24 -13.56
C LYS A 129 -39.20 8.52 -14.22
N ASP A 130 -39.10 7.19 -14.40
CA ASP A 130 -40.15 6.40 -15.02
C ASP A 130 -41.26 5.95 -14.02
N GLY A 131 -41.07 6.31 -12.73
CA GLY A 131 -42.00 5.96 -11.66
C GLY A 131 -42.02 4.49 -11.27
N LYS A 132 -41.14 3.66 -11.85
CA LYS A 132 -41.13 2.22 -11.64
C LYS A 132 -40.24 1.75 -10.50
N ALA A 133 -39.42 2.62 -9.96
CA ALA A 133 -38.52 2.27 -8.87
C ALA A 133 -38.47 3.37 -7.81
N ALA A 134 -38.24 2.92 -6.59
CA ALA A 134 -37.98 3.82 -5.46
C ALA A 134 -36.98 3.15 -4.53
N TYR A 135 -36.27 3.92 -3.75
CA TYR A 135 -35.32 3.36 -2.80
C TYR A 135 -35.43 4.07 -1.45
N VAL A 136 -34.97 3.33 -0.43
CA VAL A 136 -34.84 3.88 0.93
C VAL A 136 -33.40 3.60 1.40
N GLN A 137 -32.73 4.63 1.94
CA GLN A 137 -31.41 4.49 2.55
C GLN A 137 -31.59 4.09 4.01
N VAL A 138 -30.86 3.09 4.44
CA VAL A 138 -30.92 2.54 5.78
C VAL A 138 -29.50 2.61 6.36
N TYR A 139 -29.36 3.28 7.49
CA TYR A 139 -28.07 3.33 8.23
C TYR A 139 -28.07 2.22 9.26
N LEU A 140 -27.02 1.38 9.22
CA LEU A 140 -26.96 0.13 9.97
C LEU A 140 -26.04 0.26 11.18
N ALA A 141 -26.30 -0.52 12.22
CA ALA A 141 -25.42 -0.65 13.37
C ALA A 141 -24.13 -1.36 12.93
N GLY A 142 -22.99 -0.88 13.43
CA GLY A 142 -21.68 -1.41 13.09
C GLY A 142 -21.04 -0.68 11.92
N ASN A 143 -19.72 -0.64 11.90
CA ASN A 143 -18.99 0.01 10.82
C ASN A 143 -18.87 -0.88 9.60
N GLN A 144 -18.86 -0.29 8.43
CA GLN A 144 -18.85 -1.02 7.16
C GLN A 144 -17.74 -2.08 7.15
N GLY A 145 -18.11 -3.32 6.96
CA GLY A 145 -17.22 -4.46 6.91
C GLY A 145 -17.04 -5.20 8.22
N ASP A 146 -17.41 -4.62 9.36
CA ASP A 146 -17.21 -5.33 10.63
C ASP A 146 -18.36 -6.34 10.90
N ALA A 147 -18.19 -7.12 11.96
CA ALA A 147 -19.11 -8.23 12.26
C ALA A 147 -20.54 -7.75 12.51
N LEU A 148 -20.69 -6.64 13.26
CA LEU A 148 -22.03 -6.12 13.57
C LEU A 148 -22.72 -5.58 12.31
N ALA A 149 -21.98 -4.95 11.42
CA ALA A 149 -22.52 -4.46 10.15
C ALA A 149 -23.00 -5.64 9.28
N ASN A 150 -22.23 -6.73 9.24
CA ASN A 150 -22.62 -7.94 8.51
C ASN A 150 -23.88 -8.58 9.11
N GLU A 151 -23.96 -8.64 10.43
CA GLU A 151 -25.16 -9.11 11.13
C GLU A 151 -26.36 -8.23 10.81
N SER A 152 -26.15 -6.91 10.76
CA SER A 152 -27.22 -5.95 10.44
C SER A 152 -27.73 -6.11 9.01
N VAL A 153 -26.82 -6.37 8.06
CA VAL A 153 -27.20 -6.64 6.66
C VAL A 153 -28.06 -7.90 6.59
N ASP A 154 -27.66 -8.95 7.29
CA ASP A 154 -28.44 -10.20 7.32
C ASP A 154 -29.82 -9.94 7.95
N ALA A 155 -29.89 -9.12 9.00
CA ALA A 155 -31.15 -8.78 9.66
C ALA A 155 -32.11 -8.05 8.72
N ILE A 156 -31.62 -7.04 7.97
CA ILE A 156 -32.50 -6.31 7.06
C ILE A 156 -32.92 -7.17 5.86
N ARG A 157 -32.05 -8.06 5.39
CA ARG A 157 -32.42 -9.04 4.35
C ARG A 157 -33.55 -9.93 4.83
N ASN A 158 -33.46 -10.38 6.08
CA ASN A 158 -34.48 -11.21 6.70
C ASN A 158 -35.81 -10.46 6.78
N ILE A 159 -35.79 -9.18 7.20
CA ILE A 159 -37.00 -8.34 7.27
C ILE A 159 -37.64 -8.22 5.87
N VAL A 160 -36.81 -7.95 4.84
CA VAL A 160 -37.32 -7.81 3.46
C VAL A 160 -37.93 -9.12 2.97
N GLU A 161 -37.26 -10.25 3.22
CA GLU A 161 -37.77 -11.58 2.82
C GLU A 161 -39.11 -11.93 3.46
N HIS A 162 -39.32 -11.52 4.70
CA HIS A 162 -40.52 -11.86 5.47
C HIS A 162 -41.63 -10.82 5.31
N THR A 163 -41.45 -9.80 4.49
CA THR A 163 -42.47 -8.80 4.17
C THR A 163 -42.93 -9.06 2.73
N PRO A 164 -44.12 -9.60 2.51
CA PRO A 164 -44.57 -9.98 1.17
C PRO A 164 -44.83 -8.73 0.30
N PRO A 165 -44.17 -8.63 -0.85
CA PRO A 165 -44.43 -7.51 -1.78
C PRO A 165 -45.73 -7.71 -2.55
N PRO A 166 -46.36 -6.60 -3.00
CA PRO A 166 -47.54 -6.73 -3.87
C PRO A 166 -47.19 -7.35 -5.22
N PRO A 167 -48.15 -7.88 -5.94
CA PRO A 167 -47.86 -8.47 -7.26
C PRO A 167 -47.19 -7.49 -8.23
N GLY A 168 -46.13 -7.93 -8.89
CA GLY A 168 -45.40 -7.13 -9.84
C GLY A 168 -44.33 -6.21 -9.23
N VAL A 169 -44.15 -6.25 -7.90
CA VAL A 169 -43.14 -5.45 -7.20
C VAL A 169 -42.10 -6.38 -6.56
N LYS A 170 -40.85 -6.04 -6.71
CA LYS A 170 -39.74 -6.77 -6.09
C LYS A 170 -38.94 -5.80 -5.20
N ALA A 171 -38.43 -6.32 -4.10
CA ALA A 171 -37.57 -5.55 -3.18
C ALA A 171 -36.18 -6.17 -3.15
N TYR A 172 -35.16 -5.34 -3.24
CA TYR A 172 -33.77 -5.75 -3.24
C TYR A 172 -33.02 -5.00 -2.16
N VAL A 173 -32.08 -5.69 -1.49
CA VAL A 173 -31.17 -5.07 -0.53
C VAL A 173 -29.81 -4.93 -1.19
N THR A 174 -29.33 -3.70 -1.31
CA THR A 174 -28.05 -3.41 -1.93
C THR A 174 -27.38 -2.25 -1.20
N GLY A 175 -26.30 -1.71 -1.74
CA GLY A 175 -25.57 -0.62 -1.13
C GLY A 175 -24.20 -1.02 -0.68
N ALA A 176 -23.47 -0.10 -0.06
CA ALA A 176 -22.07 -0.30 0.31
C ALA A 176 -21.87 -1.44 1.31
N ALA A 177 -22.67 -1.47 2.38
CA ALA A 177 -22.54 -2.51 3.41
C ALA A 177 -22.93 -3.90 2.89
N PRO A 178 -24.07 -4.08 2.18
CA PRO A 178 -24.38 -5.39 1.59
C PRO A 178 -23.34 -5.87 0.59
N LEU A 179 -22.69 -4.97 -0.18
CA LEU A 179 -21.62 -5.37 -1.09
C LEU A 179 -20.46 -6.00 -0.34
N VAL A 180 -20.03 -5.38 0.76
CA VAL A 180 -18.92 -5.89 1.59
C VAL A 180 -19.32 -7.23 2.22
N THR A 181 -20.55 -7.36 2.71
CA THR A 181 -21.06 -8.61 3.28
C THR A 181 -21.06 -9.73 2.24
N ASP A 182 -21.52 -9.46 1.03
CA ASP A 182 -21.55 -10.45 -0.05
C ASP A 182 -20.13 -10.83 -0.48
N GLN A 183 -19.21 -9.86 -0.50
CA GLN A 183 -17.81 -10.12 -0.80
C GLN A 183 -17.22 -11.12 0.20
N PHE A 184 -17.53 -10.95 1.48
CA PHE A 184 -17.11 -11.89 2.53
C PHE A 184 -17.74 -13.28 2.31
N GLU A 185 -19.04 -13.35 2.04
CA GLU A 185 -19.73 -14.64 1.87
C GLU A 185 -19.24 -15.39 0.64
N VAL A 186 -19.06 -14.67 -0.49
CA VAL A 186 -18.55 -15.28 -1.72
C VAL A 186 -17.15 -15.84 -1.49
N GLY A 187 -16.29 -15.07 -0.80
CA GLY A 187 -14.93 -15.52 -0.48
C GLY A 187 -14.92 -16.73 0.44
N SER A 188 -15.77 -16.71 1.48
CA SER A 188 -15.84 -17.79 2.47
C SER A 188 -16.39 -19.08 1.86
N LYS A 189 -17.47 -18.99 1.09
CA LYS A 189 -18.09 -20.17 0.48
C LYS A 189 -17.21 -20.78 -0.61
N GLY A 190 -16.43 -19.96 -1.30
CA GLY A 190 -15.56 -20.43 -2.39
C GLY A 190 -14.30 -21.10 -1.93
N ILE A 191 -13.86 -20.92 -0.69
CA ILE A 191 -12.55 -21.39 -0.24
C ILE A 191 -12.43 -22.92 -0.28
N PHE A 192 -13.49 -23.65 0.01
CA PHE A 192 -13.46 -25.12 -0.05
C PHE A 192 -13.16 -25.60 -1.48
N LYS A 193 -13.85 -25.04 -2.47
CA LYS A 193 -13.65 -25.38 -3.89
C LYS A 193 -12.19 -25.07 -4.30
N VAL A 194 -11.70 -23.88 -3.95
CA VAL A 194 -10.33 -23.46 -4.26
C VAL A 194 -9.32 -24.41 -3.59
N THR A 195 -9.54 -24.77 -2.32
CA THR A 195 -8.66 -25.65 -1.58
C THR A 195 -8.58 -27.03 -2.24
N VAL A 196 -9.73 -27.59 -2.64
CA VAL A 196 -9.76 -28.91 -3.31
C VAL A 196 -8.98 -28.85 -4.63
N ILE A 197 -9.23 -27.82 -5.44
CA ILE A 197 -8.53 -27.65 -6.72
C ILE A 197 -7.02 -27.52 -6.47
N THR A 198 -6.64 -26.72 -5.47
CA THR A 198 -5.25 -26.49 -5.07
C THR A 198 -4.58 -27.82 -4.69
N VAL A 199 -5.24 -28.60 -3.85
CA VAL A 199 -4.71 -29.91 -3.40
C VAL A 199 -4.51 -30.83 -4.60
N LEU A 200 -5.47 -30.85 -5.54
CA LEU A 200 -5.36 -31.69 -6.74
C LEU A 200 -4.21 -31.23 -7.65
N VAL A 201 -4.06 -29.91 -7.82
CA VAL A 201 -2.95 -29.33 -8.61
C VAL A 201 -1.61 -29.70 -8.00
N ILE A 202 -1.49 -29.54 -6.66
CA ILE A 202 -0.26 -29.88 -5.94
C ILE A 202 0.03 -31.36 -6.06
N LEU A 203 -0.98 -32.22 -5.88
CA LEU A 203 -0.80 -33.68 -6.01
C LEU A 203 -0.28 -34.04 -7.39
N ALA A 204 -0.89 -33.47 -8.46
CA ALA A 204 -0.46 -33.69 -9.83
C ALA A 204 1.00 -33.26 -10.03
N MET A 205 1.33 -32.06 -9.52
CA MET A 205 2.69 -31.51 -9.65
C MET A 205 3.71 -32.38 -8.90
N LEU A 206 3.38 -32.77 -7.66
CA LEU A 206 4.27 -33.61 -6.84
C LEU A 206 4.46 -34.98 -7.46
N LEU A 207 3.40 -35.57 -8.04
CA LEU A 207 3.49 -36.85 -8.73
C LEU A 207 4.39 -36.75 -9.97
N TRP A 208 4.29 -35.61 -10.68
CA TRP A 208 5.13 -35.33 -11.84
C TRP A 208 6.62 -35.19 -11.43
N VAL A 209 6.88 -34.54 -10.30
CA VAL A 209 8.24 -34.27 -9.81
C VAL A 209 8.86 -35.55 -9.22
N TYR A 210 8.17 -36.21 -8.30
CA TYR A 210 8.74 -37.31 -7.54
C TYR A 210 8.46 -38.68 -8.13
N ARG A 211 7.37 -38.83 -8.91
CA ARG A 211 6.95 -40.09 -9.53
C ARG A 211 6.89 -41.23 -8.50
N SER A 212 6.46 -40.93 -7.27
CA SER A 212 6.48 -41.88 -6.16
C SER A 212 5.44 -41.56 -5.10
N VAL A 213 5.21 -42.49 -4.18
CA VAL A 213 4.30 -42.32 -3.04
C VAL A 213 4.75 -41.18 -2.12
N THR A 214 5.99 -40.74 -2.22
CA THR A 214 6.50 -39.60 -1.46
C THR A 214 5.59 -38.36 -1.63
N ALA A 215 5.04 -38.18 -2.84
CA ALA A 215 4.10 -37.04 -3.12
C ALA A 215 2.90 -37.07 -2.19
N VAL A 216 2.34 -38.26 -1.91
CA VAL A 216 1.18 -38.39 -1.03
C VAL A 216 1.55 -38.03 0.43
N PHE A 217 2.72 -38.52 0.90
CA PHE A 217 3.16 -38.20 2.27
C PHE A 217 3.41 -36.69 2.46
N VAL A 218 4.03 -36.05 1.46
CA VAL A 218 4.23 -34.58 1.50
C VAL A 218 2.88 -33.89 1.60
N LEU A 219 1.92 -34.29 0.77
CA LEU A 219 0.59 -33.67 0.73
C LEU A 219 -0.16 -33.85 2.05
N VAL A 220 -0.11 -35.06 2.63
CA VAL A 220 -0.76 -35.34 3.92
C VAL A 220 -0.16 -34.45 5.03
N THR A 221 1.16 -34.30 5.04
CA THR A 221 1.84 -33.44 6.02
C THR A 221 1.36 -31.98 5.89
N VAL A 222 1.26 -31.48 4.64
CA VAL A 222 0.83 -30.11 4.37
C VAL A 222 -0.63 -29.91 4.78
N ILE A 223 -1.49 -30.92 4.55
CA ILE A 223 -2.91 -30.84 4.96
C ILE A 223 -3.02 -30.75 6.50
N VAL A 224 -2.25 -31.56 7.23
CA VAL A 224 -2.23 -31.51 8.70
C VAL A 224 -1.74 -30.13 9.18
N GLU A 225 -0.69 -29.61 8.55
CA GLU A 225 -0.13 -28.30 8.84
C GLU A 225 -1.18 -27.20 8.60
N MET A 226 -1.87 -27.25 7.46
CA MET A 226 -2.94 -26.29 7.14
C MET A 226 -4.07 -26.36 8.18
N ALA A 227 -4.50 -27.56 8.54
CA ALA A 227 -5.57 -27.75 9.52
C ALA A 227 -5.16 -27.17 10.89
N ALA A 228 -3.93 -27.41 11.32
CA ALA A 228 -3.41 -26.88 12.59
C ALA A 228 -3.32 -25.35 12.55
N ALA A 229 -2.80 -24.77 11.45
CA ALA A 229 -2.66 -23.33 11.30
C ALA A 229 -4.03 -22.65 11.31
N ARG A 230 -4.98 -23.16 10.55
CA ARG A 230 -6.34 -22.62 10.50
C ARG A 230 -7.02 -22.69 11.88
N GLY A 231 -6.85 -23.81 12.56
CA GLY A 231 -7.43 -23.98 13.90
C GLY A 231 -6.84 -23.03 14.93
N ILE A 232 -5.53 -22.81 14.90
CA ILE A 232 -4.86 -21.88 15.82
C ILE A 232 -5.32 -20.46 15.56
N VAL A 233 -5.37 -20.03 14.28
CA VAL A 233 -5.83 -18.69 13.92
C VAL A 233 -7.29 -18.51 14.32
N ALA A 234 -8.14 -19.53 14.10
CA ALA A 234 -9.54 -19.50 14.52
C ALA A 234 -9.66 -19.33 16.03
N PHE A 235 -8.84 -20.06 16.80
CA PHE A 235 -8.81 -19.92 18.26
C PHE A 235 -8.43 -18.51 18.69
N LEU A 236 -7.37 -17.95 18.12
CA LEU A 236 -6.95 -16.58 18.44
C LEU A 236 -8.01 -15.55 18.08
N GLY A 237 -8.72 -15.77 16.97
CA GLY A 237 -9.85 -14.93 16.57
C GLY A 237 -11.02 -15.04 17.51
N SER A 238 -11.36 -16.28 17.93
CA SER A 238 -12.51 -16.52 18.81
C SER A 238 -12.31 -15.93 20.22
N VAL A 239 -11.06 -15.80 20.65
CA VAL A 239 -10.72 -15.14 21.93
C VAL A 239 -10.67 -13.61 21.77
N GLY A 240 -10.77 -13.10 20.53
CA GLY A 240 -10.76 -11.66 20.28
C GLY A 240 -9.39 -11.02 20.26
N LEU A 241 -8.32 -11.83 20.19
CA LEU A 241 -6.95 -11.31 20.13
C LEU A 241 -6.60 -10.74 18.77
N ILE A 242 -7.27 -11.21 17.70
CA ILE A 242 -7.02 -10.75 16.33
C ILE A 242 -8.36 -10.55 15.61
N GLY A 243 -8.42 -9.52 14.76
CA GLY A 243 -9.50 -9.35 13.81
C GLY A 243 -9.16 -10.05 12.50
N LEU A 244 -10.17 -10.45 11.75
CA LEU A 244 -9.99 -11.21 10.51
C LEU A 244 -10.71 -10.51 9.36
N SER A 245 -10.27 -10.80 8.14
CA SER A 245 -10.92 -10.31 6.93
C SER A 245 -11.02 -11.44 5.92
N THR A 246 -11.86 -11.26 4.90
CA THR A 246 -12.02 -12.24 3.81
C THR A 246 -10.67 -12.57 3.17
N TYR A 247 -9.88 -11.53 2.90
CA TYR A 247 -8.60 -11.71 2.22
C TYR A 247 -7.60 -12.43 3.12
N ALA A 248 -7.63 -12.12 4.43
CA ALA A 248 -6.75 -12.79 5.39
C ALA A 248 -7.03 -14.28 5.45
N THR A 249 -8.29 -14.69 5.56
CA THR A 249 -8.64 -16.11 5.67
C THR A 249 -8.32 -16.89 4.40
N ASN A 250 -8.62 -16.32 3.24
CA ASN A 250 -8.36 -16.99 1.95
C ASN A 250 -6.86 -17.10 1.67
N LEU A 251 -6.13 -15.98 1.83
CA LEU A 251 -4.69 -15.95 1.56
C LEU A 251 -3.92 -16.82 2.56
N LEU A 252 -4.32 -16.79 3.83
CA LEU A 252 -3.69 -17.61 4.86
C LEU A 252 -3.74 -19.09 4.48
N THR A 253 -4.91 -19.56 4.04
CA THR A 253 -5.10 -20.97 3.69
C THR A 253 -4.15 -21.39 2.57
N LEU A 254 -4.13 -20.65 1.45
CA LEU A 254 -3.29 -21.03 0.32
C LEU A 254 -1.81 -20.76 0.57
N LEU A 255 -1.49 -19.73 1.34
CA LEU A 255 -0.09 -19.43 1.67
C LEU A 255 0.53 -20.54 2.52
N VAL A 256 -0.23 -21.08 3.49
CA VAL A 256 0.21 -22.20 4.32
C VAL A 256 0.44 -23.44 3.45
N ILE A 257 -0.52 -23.76 2.57
CA ILE A 257 -0.38 -24.91 1.66
C ILE A 257 0.86 -24.76 0.77
N ALA A 258 1.01 -23.57 0.16
CA ALA A 258 2.10 -23.31 -0.79
C ALA A 258 3.46 -23.36 -0.10
N ALA A 259 3.62 -22.64 1.03
CA ALA A 259 4.88 -22.57 1.76
C ALA A 259 5.23 -23.94 2.37
N GLY A 260 4.24 -24.63 2.94
CA GLY A 260 4.45 -25.96 3.51
C GLY A 260 4.94 -26.96 2.45
N THR A 261 4.33 -26.91 1.26
CA THR A 261 4.73 -27.78 0.14
C THR A 261 6.16 -27.45 -0.32
N ASP A 262 6.50 -26.15 -0.43
CA ASP A 262 7.84 -25.72 -0.82
C ASP A 262 8.91 -26.23 0.14
N TYR A 263 8.67 -26.01 1.43
CA TYR A 263 9.63 -26.42 2.44
C TYR A 263 9.80 -27.94 2.44
N ALA A 264 8.71 -28.67 2.27
CA ALA A 264 8.76 -30.13 2.17
C ALA A 264 9.58 -30.57 0.93
N ILE A 265 9.38 -29.90 -0.22
CA ILE A 265 10.13 -30.19 -1.45
C ILE A 265 11.63 -29.97 -1.22
N PHE A 266 12.03 -28.92 -0.50
CA PHE A 266 13.45 -28.66 -0.22
C PHE A 266 14.07 -29.74 0.64
N PHE A 267 13.39 -30.17 1.71
CA PHE A 267 13.91 -31.25 2.56
C PHE A 267 14.00 -32.57 1.79
N VAL A 268 12.93 -32.95 1.10
CA VAL A 268 12.87 -34.21 0.34
C VAL A 268 13.88 -34.19 -0.81
N GLY A 269 14.00 -33.03 -1.49
CA GLY A 269 14.97 -32.90 -2.60
C GLY A 269 16.41 -33.08 -2.11
N ARG A 270 16.76 -32.44 -1.00
CA ARG A 270 18.12 -32.59 -0.43
C ARG A 270 18.38 -34.01 0.09
N TYR A 271 17.33 -34.62 0.66
CA TYR A 271 17.42 -36.03 1.08
C TYR A 271 17.69 -36.96 -0.12
N HIS A 272 16.94 -36.78 -1.22
CA HIS A 272 17.12 -37.58 -2.45
C HIS A 272 18.50 -37.35 -3.04
N GLU A 273 19.00 -36.13 -3.07
CA GLU A 273 20.34 -35.79 -3.54
C GLU A 273 21.38 -36.60 -2.76
N ALA A 274 21.29 -36.54 -1.42
CA ALA A 274 22.21 -37.29 -0.55
C ALA A 274 22.12 -38.81 -0.78
N ARG A 275 20.88 -39.31 -1.00
CA ARG A 275 20.70 -40.76 -1.30
C ARG A 275 21.31 -41.12 -2.65
N HIS A 276 21.19 -40.25 -3.66
CA HIS A 276 21.81 -40.50 -4.98
C HIS A 276 23.34 -40.46 -4.93
N GLU A 277 23.88 -39.67 -3.99
CA GLU A 277 25.33 -39.65 -3.73
C GLU A 277 25.83 -40.90 -3.00
N GLY A 278 24.93 -41.84 -2.69
CA GLY A 278 25.27 -43.13 -2.09
C GLY A 278 25.25 -43.18 -0.56
N GLN A 279 24.81 -42.11 0.08
CA GLN A 279 24.70 -42.08 1.54
C GLN A 279 23.58 -43.02 2.02
N ASP A 280 23.79 -43.68 3.17
CA ASP A 280 22.75 -44.48 3.78
C ASP A 280 21.60 -43.58 4.32
N ARG A 281 20.48 -44.18 4.71
CA ARG A 281 19.29 -43.48 5.13
C ARG A 281 19.56 -42.51 6.28
N GLU A 282 20.35 -42.92 7.27
CA GLU A 282 20.65 -42.13 8.46
C GLU A 282 21.54 -40.94 8.12
N THR A 283 22.63 -41.21 7.39
CA THR A 283 23.56 -40.14 6.98
C THR A 283 22.87 -39.12 6.06
N ALA A 284 22.03 -39.59 5.14
CA ALA A 284 21.26 -38.74 4.23
C ALA A 284 20.32 -37.81 5.03
N TYR A 285 19.70 -38.32 6.11
CA TYR A 285 18.86 -37.50 6.98
C TYR A 285 19.66 -36.37 7.62
N TYR A 286 20.85 -36.68 8.18
CA TYR A 286 21.67 -35.63 8.82
C TYR A 286 22.23 -34.64 7.79
N THR A 287 22.57 -35.09 6.59
CA THR A 287 23.01 -34.23 5.49
C THR A 287 21.88 -33.26 5.08
N MET A 288 20.66 -33.78 4.89
CA MET A 288 19.48 -33.03 4.60
C MET A 288 19.24 -31.98 5.68
N TYR A 289 19.20 -32.39 6.94
CA TYR A 289 18.93 -31.48 8.07
C TYR A 289 19.95 -30.36 8.12
N ARG A 290 21.25 -30.71 8.07
CA ARG A 290 22.32 -29.71 8.17
C ARG A 290 22.32 -28.72 7.00
N GLY A 291 22.06 -29.22 5.78
CA GLY A 291 22.11 -28.39 4.58
C GLY A 291 20.89 -27.52 4.36
N THR A 292 19.73 -27.91 4.92
CA THR A 292 18.46 -27.24 4.58
C THR A 292 17.86 -26.42 5.74
N THR A 293 18.06 -26.89 6.98
CA THR A 293 17.33 -26.30 8.13
C THR A 293 17.59 -24.81 8.31
N HIS A 294 18.84 -24.36 8.16
CA HIS A 294 19.17 -22.95 8.37
C HIS A 294 18.56 -22.07 7.28
N VAL A 295 18.44 -22.59 6.06
CA VAL A 295 17.81 -21.88 4.94
C VAL A 295 16.30 -21.77 5.17
N VAL A 296 15.66 -22.90 5.55
CA VAL A 296 14.22 -22.94 5.81
C VAL A 296 13.86 -22.04 7.00
N LEU A 297 14.70 -22.03 8.06
CA LEU A 297 14.50 -21.13 9.19
C LEU A 297 14.61 -19.67 8.75
N GLY A 298 15.64 -19.35 7.97
CA GLY A 298 15.82 -17.99 7.44
C GLY A 298 14.66 -17.58 6.56
N SER A 299 14.24 -18.47 5.67
CA SER A 299 13.10 -18.28 4.79
C SER A 299 11.81 -18.03 5.60
N GLY A 300 11.50 -18.92 6.53
CA GLY A 300 10.31 -18.79 7.35
C GLY A 300 10.30 -17.51 8.17
N LEU A 301 11.46 -17.12 8.73
CA LEU A 301 11.58 -15.86 9.47
C LEU A 301 11.40 -14.66 8.55
N THR A 302 11.90 -14.74 7.32
CA THR A 302 11.74 -13.66 6.34
C THR A 302 10.27 -13.47 5.97
N VAL A 303 9.58 -14.58 5.64
CA VAL A 303 8.16 -14.53 5.28
C VAL A 303 7.33 -14.04 6.47
N ALA A 304 7.53 -14.64 7.65
CA ALA A 304 6.80 -14.28 8.86
C ALA A 304 7.03 -12.81 9.23
N GLY A 305 8.28 -12.36 9.18
CA GLY A 305 8.63 -10.97 9.50
C GLY A 305 8.08 -9.98 8.50
N ALA A 306 8.17 -10.29 7.21
CA ALA A 306 7.66 -9.41 6.16
C ALA A 306 6.14 -9.24 6.27
N VAL A 307 5.42 -10.35 6.50
CA VAL A 307 3.96 -10.28 6.66
C VAL A 307 3.60 -9.59 7.98
N LEU A 308 4.39 -9.79 9.04
CA LEU A 308 4.17 -9.09 10.31
C LEU A 308 4.29 -7.57 10.15
N CYS A 309 5.09 -7.08 9.19
CA CYS A 309 5.20 -5.65 8.91
C CYS A 309 3.85 -5.03 8.55
N LEU A 310 2.89 -5.82 8.08
CA LEU A 310 1.53 -5.35 7.82
C LEU A 310 0.81 -4.89 9.09
N ARG A 311 1.29 -5.31 10.28
CA ARG A 311 0.70 -4.86 11.55
C ARG A 311 0.86 -3.34 11.76
N PHE A 312 1.84 -2.74 11.08
CA PHE A 312 2.16 -1.31 11.23
C PHE A 312 1.46 -0.44 10.18
N THR A 313 0.61 -1.03 9.34
CA THR A 313 -0.16 -0.29 8.34
C THR A 313 -1.36 0.41 8.98
N ARG A 314 -1.99 1.31 8.24
CA ARG A 314 -3.16 2.06 8.72
C ARG A 314 -4.48 1.34 8.47
N LEU A 315 -4.59 0.68 7.31
CA LEU A 315 -5.84 0.03 6.93
C LEU A 315 -6.04 -1.28 7.70
N ASN A 316 -7.22 -1.45 8.25
CA ASN A 316 -7.57 -2.62 9.06
C ASN A 316 -7.44 -3.93 8.28
N TYR A 317 -7.77 -3.92 6.99
CA TYR A 317 -7.68 -5.11 6.15
C TYR A 317 -6.24 -5.62 6.05
N PHE A 318 -5.25 -4.73 5.93
CA PHE A 318 -3.85 -5.13 5.90
C PHE A 318 -3.35 -5.55 7.27
N GLN A 319 -3.75 -4.83 8.32
CA GLN A 319 -3.40 -5.19 9.70
C GLN A 319 -3.90 -6.60 10.05
N SER A 320 -5.11 -6.94 9.59
CA SER A 320 -5.74 -8.23 9.91
C SER A 320 -5.01 -9.42 9.27
N LEU A 321 -4.23 -9.18 8.23
CA LEU A 321 -3.41 -10.23 7.61
C LEU A 321 -2.10 -10.44 8.37
N GLY A 322 -1.56 -9.38 8.97
CA GLY A 322 -0.23 -9.38 9.58
C GLY A 322 -0.03 -10.44 10.66
N ILE A 323 -0.88 -10.41 11.67
CA ILE A 323 -0.73 -11.35 12.81
C ILE A 323 -1.17 -12.76 12.43
N PRO A 324 -2.31 -12.98 11.80
CA PRO A 324 -2.69 -14.35 11.39
C PRO A 324 -1.65 -15.01 10.49
N ALA A 325 -1.10 -14.31 9.59
CA ALA A 325 -0.06 -14.87 8.70
C ALA A 325 1.31 -15.06 9.39
N UNK A 326 1.59 -14.32 10.22
CA UNK A 326 2.80 -14.43 11.00
C UNK A 326 2.74 -15.62 11.94
N UNK A 327 1.52 -15.96 12.38
CA UNK A 327 1.31 -17.11 13.20
C UNK A 327 1.29 -18.38 12.34
N UNK A 328 0.90 -18.25 11.28
CA UNK A 328 0.90 -19.31 10.30
C UNK A 328 2.27 -19.62 9.80
N UNK A 329 2.98 -18.65 9.48
CA UNK A 329 4.31 -18.85 8.99
C UNK A 329 5.28 -19.28 10.09
N UNK A 330 5.00 -18.93 11.16
CA UNK A 330 5.80 -19.38 12.24
C UNK A 330 5.50 -20.83 12.60
N UNK A 331 4.37 -21.25 12.33
CA UNK A 331 3.98 -22.63 12.45
C UNK A 331 4.51 -23.43 11.28
N UNK A 332 4.52 -22.83 10.13
CA UNK A 332 5.07 -23.44 8.92
C UNK A 332 6.58 -23.55 8.93
N UNK A 333 7.15 -22.62 9.40
CA UNK A 333 8.59 -22.65 9.50
C UNK A 333 9.07 -23.71 10.49
N UNK A 334 8.24 -23.95 11.17
CA UNK A 334 8.60 -25.03 12.01
C UNK A 334 8.56 -26.35 11.24
N UNK A 335 7.87 -26.29 10.18
CA UNK A 335 7.77 -27.44 9.33
C UNK A 335 8.68 -27.30 8.11
N UNK A 336 9.14 -26.63 7.28
CA UNK A 336 9.90 -26.75 6.17
C UNK A 336 10.33 -25.75 5.18
N UNK A 337 11.20 -25.32 4.07
CA UNK A 337 11.79 -24.56 3.17
C UNK A 337 11.97 -24.53 1.73
N UNK A 338 12.05 -23.65 0.35
CA UNK A 338 12.20 -23.39 -0.88
C UNK A 338 12.50 -23.11 -2.21
N UNK A 339 12.72 -22.60 -3.63
CA UNK A 339 13.02 -22.59 -4.91
C UNK A 339 12.99 -21.86 -6.14
N UNK A 340 13.51 -21.27 -7.41
CA UNK A 340 13.74 -21.05 -8.64
C UNK A 340 13.78 -20.26 -9.85
N UNK A 341 14.24 -19.62 -11.04
CA UNK A 341 14.63 -19.22 -12.16
C UNK A 341 14.42 -18.50 -13.41
N UNK A 342 14.78 -17.61 -14.43
CA UNK A 342 15.06 -17.26 -15.62
C UNK A 342 14.96 -16.03 -16.44
N UNK A 343 15.14 -15.24 -17.11
CA UNK A 343 15.54 -14.35 -18.15
C UNK A 343 15.40 -12.88 -17.93
N UNK A 344 16.35 -12.13 -17.94
CA UNK A 344 16.43 -10.72 -17.71
C UNK A 344 15.83 -9.78 -18.73
N UNK A 345 15.67 -10.09 -19.82
CA UNK A 345 15.08 -9.27 -20.85
C UNK A 345 13.58 -9.27 -20.85
N UNK A 346 13.12 -10.09 -20.48
CA UNK A 346 11.71 -10.14 -20.35
C UNK A 346 11.23 -9.36 -19.12
N UNK A 347 12.03 -9.12 -18.31
CA UNK A 347 11.80 -8.25 -17.19
C UNK A 347 11.65 -6.81 -17.52
N UNK A 348 12.23 -6.40 -18.22
CA UNK A 348 12.09 -5.02 -18.66
C UNK A 348 10.85 -4.81 -19.53
N UNK A 349 10.54 -5.54 -20.07
CA UNK A 349 9.29 -5.51 -20.81
C UNK A 349 8.06 -5.58 -19.97
N UNK A 350 8.11 -6.11 -19.15
CA UNK A 350 7.03 -6.18 -18.21
C UNK A 350 6.94 -4.94 -17.32
N LEU A 351 7.93 -4.24 -17.14
CA LEU A 351 7.89 -2.93 -16.41
C LEU A 351 7.24 -1.82 -17.27
N LEU A 352 7.31 -1.96 -18.55
CA LEU A 352 6.72 -0.95 -19.44
C LEU A 352 5.18 -0.87 -19.35
N ALA A 353 4.55 -1.91 -18.87
CA ALA A 353 3.09 -1.92 -18.71
C ALA A 353 2.65 -1.19 -17.42
N LEU A 354 3.55 -0.98 -16.46
CA LEU A 354 3.21 -0.34 -15.18
C LEU A 354 2.59 1.07 -15.31
N PRO A 355 3.09 1.95 -16.20
CA PRO A 355 2.45 3.27 -16.35
C PRO A 355 0.99 3.19 -16.80
N GLY A 356 0.57 2.09 -17.39
CA GLY A 356 -0.82 1.86 -17.80
C GLY A 356 -1.72 1.34 -16.68
N TYR A 357 -1.19 1.16 -15.47
CA TYR A 357 -1.95 0.61 -14.34
C TYR A 357 -3.17 1.48 -14.02
N ARG A 358 -4.32 0.83 -13.98
CA ARG A 358 -5.60 1.46 -13.62
C ARG A 358 -6.23 0.65 -12.51
N THR A 359 -6.51 1.32 -11.41
CA THR A 359 -7.14 0.66 -10.27
C THR A 359 -8.65 0.90 -10.29
N ASN A 360 -9.38 0.04 -9.61
CA ASN A 360 -10.83 0.15 -9.45
C ASN A 360 -11.19 -0.12 -8.00
N TYR A 361 -12.08 0.68 -7.45
CA TYR A 361 -12.58 0.55 -6.09
C TYR A 361 -13.99 -0.04 -6.04
N ASP A 362 -14.65 -0.19 -7.21
CA ASP A 362 -15.97 -0.80 -7.31
C ASP A 362 -15.82 -2.33 -7.23
N ALA A 363 -16.38 -2.92 -6.18
CA ALA A 363 -16.27 -4.37 -5.95
C ALA A 363 -17.20 -5.19 -6.85
N ARG A 364 -18.20 -4.56 -7.48
CA ARG A 364 -19.25 -5.29 -8.20
C ARG A 364 -18.74 -6.14 -9.36
N PRO A 365 -17.82 -5.66 -10.23
CA PRO A 365 -17.33 -6.49 -11.35
C PRO A 365 -16.53 -7.71 -10.89
N TYR A 366 -16.07 -7.74 -9.64
CA TYR A 366 -15.19 -8.81 -9.12
C TYR A 366 -15.96 -9.87 -8.35
N MET A 367 -17.29 -9.74 -8.27
CA MET A 367 -18.18 -10.70 -7.62
C MET A 367 -19.14 -11.31 -8.64
N PRO A 368 -19.70 -12.48 -8.34
CA PRO A 368 -20.72 -13.05 -9.23
C PRO A 368 -21.91 -12.10 -9.42
N ALA A 369 -22.43 -12.02 -10.64
CA ALA A 369 -23.60 -11.20 -10.94
C ALA A 369 -24.84 -11.65 -10.14
N SER A 370 -24.86 -12.89 -9.70
CA SER A 370 -25.96 -13.47 -8.92
C SER A 370 -25.92 -13.10 -7.43
N ALA A 371 -24.85 -12.44 -6.96
CA ALA A 371 -24.79 -12.00 -5.56
C ALA A 371 -25.96 -11.05 -5.27
N PRO A 372 -26.61 -11.17 -4.11
CA PRO A 372 -27.80 -10.37 -3.82
C PRO A 372 -27.60 -8.86 -3.96
N ALA A 373 -26.46 -8.33 -3.48
CA ALA A 373 -26.18 -6.90 -3.59
C ALA A 373 -25.97 -6.49 -5.05
N ASN A 374 -25.32 -7.33 -5.87
CA ASN A 374 -25.15 -7.06 -7.31
C ASN A 374 -26.50 -7.07 -8.03
N THR A 375 -27.38 -8.00 -7.68
CA THR A 375 -28.73 -8.07 -8.25
C THR A 375 -29.50 -6.80 -7.95
N GLY A 376 -29.41 -6.32 -6.71
CA GLY A 376 -30.05 -5.09 -6.28
C GLY A 376 -29.49 -3.85 -6.98
N TYR A 377 -28.18 -3.77 -7.15
CA TYR A 377 -27.56 -2.67 -7.89
C TYR A 377 -27.98 -2.67 -9.36
N THR A 378 -28.04 -3.85 -9.96
CA THR A 378 -28.49 -3.97 -11.37
C THR A 378 -29.94 -3.47 -11.50
N ALA A 379 -30.80 -3.83 -10.56
CA ALA A 379 -32.18 -3.35 -10.53
C ALA A 379 -32.22 -1.83 -10.39
N ALA A 380 -31.40 -1.29 -9.47
CA ALA A 380 -31.34 0.15 -9.27
C ALA A 380 -30.80 0.88 -10.50
N GLU A 381 -29.79 0.34 -11.15
CA GLU A 381 -29.15 0.94 -12.33
C GLU A 381 -30.08 0.99 -13.54
N ARG A 382 -31.07 0.12 -13.59
CA ARG A 382 -32.08 0.19 -14.67
C ARG A 382 -32.91 1.47 -14.60
N HIS A 383 -32.98 2.08 -13.41
CA HIS A 383 -33.88 3.22 -13.15
C HIS A 383 -33.16 4.46 -12.64
N PHE A 384 -31.98 4.32 -12.03
CA PHE A 384 -31.22 5.41 -11.44
C PHE A 384 -29.78 5.40 -11.97
N SER A 385 -29.14 6.57 -12.01
CA SER A 385 -27.71 6.63 -12.32
C SER A 385 -26.88 6.07 -11.14
N GLN A 386 -25.72 5.51 -11.46
CA GLN A 386 -24.80 5.03 -10.41
C GLN A 386 -24.43 6.13 -9.41
N ALA A 387 -24.30 7.34 -9.92
CA ALA A 387 -23.94 8.48 -9.10
C ALA A 387 -24.99 8.80 -8.02
N ARG A 388 -26.26 8.62 -8.38
CA ARG A 388 -27.37 8.89 -7.47
C ARG A 388 -27.46 7.84 -6.35
N LEU A 389 -26.99 6.61 -6.65
CA LEU A 389 -27.03 5.51 -5.68
C LEU A 389 -25.92 5.60 -4.64
N ASN A 390 -24.82 6.31 -4.93
CA ASN A 390 -23.66 6.41 -4.06
C ASN A 390 -23.23 7.88 -3.88
N PRO A 391 -24.05 8.68 -3.20
CA PRO A 391 -23.76 10.11 -3.09
C PRO A 391 -22.66 10.42 -2.07
N GLU A 392 -22.14 11.64 -2.17
CA GLU A 392 -21.31 12.23 -1.13
C GLU A 392 -22.19 13.09 -0.25
N LEU A 393 -21.82 13.20 1.02
CA LEU A 393 -22.49 14.05 2.00
C LEU A 393 -21.54 15.17 2.41
N LEU A 394 -21.96 16.40 2.21
CA LEU A 394 -21.22 17.59 2.68
C LEU A 394 -22.01 18.22 3.81
N MET A 395 -21.38 18.44 4.95
CA MET A 395 -22.01 19.15 6.07
C MET A 395 -21.23 20.40 6.39
N ILE A 396 -21.95 21.51 6.50
CA ILE A 396 -21.42 22.78 6.95
C ILE A 396 -21.98 23.03 8.35
N GLU A 397 -21.07 23.06 9.33
CA GLU A 397 -21.43 23.26 10.73
C GLU A 397 -20.93 24.63 11.21
N THR A 398 -21.82 25.43 11.75
CA THR A 398 -21.52 26.79 12.20
C THR A 398 -21.95 26.98 13.66
N ASP A 399 -21.67 28.16 14.20
CA ASP A 399 -21.96 28.48 15.61
C ASP A 399 -23.34 29.10 15.80
N HIS A 400 -24.05 29.35 14.71
CA HIS A 400 -25.36 30.00 14.76
C HIS A 400 -26.42 29.23 13.96
N ASP A 401 -27.69 29.58 14.19
CA ASP A 401 -28.80 28.94 13.51
C ASP A 401 -28.89 29.47 12.07
N MET A 402 -28.80 28.56 11.10
CA MET A 402 -28.83 28.92 9.68
C MET A 402 -30.25 29.08 9.11
N ARG A 403 -31.28 29.00 9.95
CA ARG A 403 -32.67 29.18 9.51
C ARG A 403 -32.97 30.68 9.34
N ASN A 404 -32.28 31.27 8.39
CA ASN A 404 -32.48 32.69 8.07
C ASN A 404 -32.21 32.89 6.56
N PRO A 405 -32.77 33.94 5.95
CA PRO A 405 -32.65 34.14 4.50
C PRO A 405 -31.21 34.32 4.02
N ALA A 406 -30.36 35.00 4.78
CA ALA A 406 -28.97 35.29 4.39
C ALA A 406 -28.16 33.99 4.28
N ASP A 407 -28.28 33.11 5.28
CA ASP A 407 -27.57 31.84 5.27
C ASP A 407 -28.12 30.92 4.17
N MET A 408 -29.42 30.99 3.88
CA MET A 408 -29.99 30.24 2.77
C MET A 408 -29.33 30.62 1.44
N ILE A 409 -29.10 31.90 1.21
CA ILE A 409 -28.44 32.38 0.00
C ILE A 409 -26.99 31.89 -0.04
N ASN A 410 -26.30 31.88 1.10
CA ASN A 410 -24.94 31.40 1.17
C ASN A 410 -24.86 29.87 0.93
N LEU A 411 -25.82 29.13 1.46
CA LEU A 411 -25.91 27.69 1.21
C LEU A 411 -26.19 27.41 -0.27
N GLU A 412 -27.05 28.20 -0.91
CA GLU A 412 -27.29 28.11 -2.35
C GLU A 412 -26.02 28.41 -3.14
N ARG A 413 -25.23 29.40 -2.69
CA ARG A 413 -23.94 29.70 -3.32
C ARG A 413 -22.99 28.50 -3.27
N VAL A 414 -22.91 27.84 -2.11
CA VAL A 414 -22.10 26.61 -1.96
C VAL A 414 -22.60 25.51 -2.90
N ALA A 415 -23.90 25.27 -2.89
CA ALA A 415 -24.50 24.23 -3.73
C ALA A 415 -24.26 24.53 -5.22
N LYS A 416 -24.40 25.77 -5.64
CA LYS A 416 -24.16 26.19 -7.02
C LYS A 416 -22.71 26.02 -7.41
N ALA A 417 -21.78 26.44 -6.54
CA ALA A 417 -20.34 26.30 -6.80
C ALA A 417 -19.97 24.82 -7.01
N ILE A 418 -20.50 23.93 -6.18
CA ILE A 418 -20.23 22.50 -6.30
C ILE A 418 -20.88 21.93 -7.56
N ALA A 419 -22.13 22.33 -7.85
CA ALA A 419 -22.87 21.82 -9.01
C ALA A 419 -22.20 22.17 -10.34
N HIS A 420 -21.40 23.23 -10.38
CA HIS A 420 -20.70 23.66 -11.60
C HIS A 420 -19.33 23.02 -11.75
N LEU A 421 -18.88 22.19 -10.78
CA LEU A 421 -17.60 21.50 -10.89
C LEU A 421 -17.67 20.41 -11.96
N PRO A 422 -16.60 20.21 -12.73
CA PRO A 422 -16.57 19.09 -13.67
C PRO A 422 -16.72 17.75 -12.93
N GLY A 423 -17.56 16.89 -13.45
CA GLY A 423 -17.77 15.57 -12.87
C GLY A 423 -18.85 15.47 -11.82
N ILE A 424 -19.57 16.58 -11.53
CA ILE A 424 -20.68 16.59 -10.59
C ILE A 424 -21.99 16.67 -11.36
N ALA A 425 -22.87 15.70 -11.14
CA ALA A 425 -24.16 15.63 -11.86
C ALA A 425 -25.21 16.52 -11.20
N GLN A 426 -25.34 16.46 -9.88
CA GLN A 426 -26.31 17.30 -9.17
C GLN A 426 -25.94 17.44 -7.70
N VAL A 427 -26.49 18.48 -7.09
CA VAL A 427 -26.35 18.74 -5.66
C VAL A 427 -27.74 18.95 -5.07
N GLN A 428 -28.11 18.12 -4.12
CA GLN A 428 -29.36 18.30 -3.37
C GLN A 428 -29.06 19.04 -2.07
N SER A 429 -29.78 20.04 -1.79
CA SER A 429 -29.66 20.86 -0.57
C SER A 429 -31.02 21.42 -0.20
N MET A 430 -31.03 22.15 0.89
CA MET A 430 -32.23 22.83 1.34
C MET A 430 -32.77 23.78 0.27
N THR A 431 -31.90 24.43 -0.49
CA THR A 431 -32.26 25.36 -1.57
C THR A 431 -32.43 24.65 -2.93
N ARG A 432 -32.06 23.36 -3.00
CA ARG A 432 -32.16 22.51 -4.21
C ARG A 432 -32.70 21.13 -3.84
N PRO A 433 -33.94 21.05 -3.35
CA PRO A 433 -34.40 19.73 -2.81
C PRO A 433 -34.38 18.59 -3.82
N LEU A 434 -34.55 18.88 -5.11
CA LEU A 434 -34.57 17.92 -6.20
C LEU A 434 -33.27 17.92 -7.01
N GLY A 435 -32.25 18.63 -6.53
CA GLY A 435 -30.96 18.72 -7.21
C GLY A 435 -30.87 19.84 -8.24
N THR A 436 -31.97 20.53 -8.50
CA THR A 436 -32.06 21.68 -9.44
C THR A 436 -32.49 22.92 -8.68
N PRO A 437 -32.08 24.09 -9.15
CA PRO A 437 -32.53 25.34 -8.50
C PRO A 437 -34.05 25.46 -8.51
N ILE A 438 -34.60 26.02 -7.42
CA ILE A 438 -36.01 26.38 -7.36
C ILE A 438 -36.24 27.52 -8.35
N GLU A 439 -37.32 27.47 -9.12
CA GLU A 439 -37.63 28.49 -10.09
C GLU A 439 -37.98 29.79 -9.40
N HIS A 440 -37.32 30.88 -9.79
CA HIS A 440 -37.49 32.21 -9.20
C HIS A 440 -37.88 33.19 -10.29
N THR A 441 -39.12 33.10 -10.74
CA THR A 441 -39.60 33.95 -11.84
C THR A 441 -40.30 35.22 -11.37
N SER A 442 -40.64 35.28 -10.09
CA SER A 442 -41.37 36.46 -9.58
C SER A 442 -40.46 37.69 -9.42
N LEU A 443 -41.02 38.84 -9.67
CA LEU A 443 -40.33 40.11 -9.50
C LEU A 443 -39.98 40.34 -8.01
N ALA A 444 -40.86 39.94 -7.12
CA ALA A 444 -40.64 40.07 -5.68
C ALA A 444 -39.43 39.27 -5.23
N PHE A 445 -39.28 38.02 -5.73
CA PHE A 445 -38.09 37.20 -5.43
C PHE A 445 -36.82 37.88 -5.95
N GLN A 446 -36.87 38.38 -7.17
CA GLN A 446 -35.70 39.01 -7.78
C GLN A 446 -35.24 40.21 -6.98
N ILE A 447 -36.19 41.04 -6.53
CA ILE A 447 -35.87 42.23 -5.75
C ILE A 447 -35.39 41.83 -4.36
N SER A 448 -36.06 40.90 -3.68
CA SER A 448 -35.65 40.43 -2.35
C SER A 448 -34.28 39.74 -2.40
N ALA A 449 -34.11 38.85 -3.35
CA ALA A 449 -32.82 38.12 -3.50
C ALA A 449 -31.70 39.09 -3.86
N GLY A 450 -31.99 40.09 -4.71
CA GLY A 450 -31.02 41.11 -5.06
C GLY A 450 -30.61 41.96 -3.86
N SER A 451 -31.57 42.33 -3.03
CA SER A 451 -31.27 43.06 -1.78
C SER A 451 -30.42 42.25 -0.82
N ILE A 452 -30.81 40.99 -0.58
CA ILE A 452 -30.07 40.12 0.31
C ILE A 452 -28.67 39.84 -0.27
N GLY A 453 -28.59 39.61 -1.58
CA GLY A 453 -27.33 39.42 -2.25
C GLY A 453 -26.43 40.66 -2.18
N SER A 454 -27.06 41.87 -2.22
CA SER A 454 -26.29 43.09 -2.10
C SER A 454 -25.78 43.29 -0.66
N ILE A 455 -26.58 42.95 0.35
CA ILE A 455 -26.14 42.96 1.76
C ILE A 455 -24.98 41.98 1.98
N GLU A 456 -25.12 40.78 1.45
CA GLU A 456 -24.06 39.77 1.48
C GLU A 456 -22.80 40.28 0.79
N ASN A 457 -22.98 40.88 -0.39
CA ASN A 457 -21.87 41.42 -1.15
C ASN A 457 -21.19 42.56 -0.39
N LEU A 458 -21.98 43.40 0.30
CA LEU A 458 -21.42 44.45 1.12
C LEU A 458 -20.57 43.89 2.27
N GLN A 459 -21.05 42.84 2.93
CA GLN A 459 -20.30 42.18 3.99
C GLN A 459 -19.04 41.54 3.42
N TYR A 460 -19.17 40.85 2.30
CA TYR A 460 -18.03 40.23 1.59
C TYR A 460 -17.00 41.30 1.24
N GLN A 461 -17.43 42.43 0.68
CA GLN A 461 -16.54 43.55 0.33
C GLN A 461 -15.84 44.13 1.54
N LYS A 462 -16.54 44.24 2.66
CA LYS A 462 -15.96 44.71 3.92
C LYS A 462 -14.86 43.76 4.40
N GLU A 463 -15.14 42.45 4.41
CA GLU A 463 -14.19 41.46 4.83
C GLU A 463 -12.99 41.42 3.84
N ARG A 464 -13.28 41.59 2.56
CA ARG A 464 -12.22 41.65 1.53
C ARG A 464 -11.32 42.86 1.75
N ALA A 465 -11.88 44.02 2.12
CA ALA A 465 -11.11 45.21 2.47
C ALA A 465 -10.23 44.94 3.69
N GLU A 466 -10.77 44.27 4.71
CA GLU A 466 -10.00 43.89 5.91
C GLU A 466 -8.86 42.92 5.54
N ASP A 467 -9.15 41.98 4.64
CA ASP A 467 -8.13 41.03 4.15
C ASP A 467 -7.01 41.76 3.40
N LEU A 468 -7.39 42.81 2.63
CA LEU A 468 -6.38 43.61 1.92
C LEU A 468 -5.48 44.35 2.93
N LEU A 469 -6.05 44.83 4.03
CA LEU A 469 -5.25 45.45 5.11
C LEU A 469 -4.29 44.43 5.73
N LYS A 470 -4.80 43.23 6.05
CA LYS A 470 -3.96 42.15 6.58
C LYS A 470 -2.85 41.82 5.58
N GLN A 471 -3.19 41.73 4.30
CA GLN A 471 -2.22 41.48 3.25
C GLN A 471 -1.16 42.58 3.19
N ALA A 472 -1.59 43.86 3.31
CA ALA A 472 -0.66 44.98 3.35
C ALA A 472 0.27 44.88 4.58
N ASP A 473 -0.24 44.52 5.73
CA ASP A 473 0.58 44.35 6.93
C ASP A 473 1.57 43.18 6.76
N ASN A 474 1.12 42.05 6.16
CA ASN A 474 2.00 40.94 5.87
C ASN A 474 3.09 41.36 4.89
N LEU A 475 2.76 42.20 3.89
CA LEU A 475 3.74 42.73 2.96
C LEU A 475 4.75 43.63 3.67
N LYS A 476 4.28 44.49 4.62
CA LYS A 476 5.20 45.28 5.43
C LYS A 476 6.16 44.41 6.21
N ASP A 477 5.63 43.37 6.86
CA ASP A 477 6.47 42.44 7.62
C ASP A 477 7.46 41.74 6.69
N THR A 478 6.99 41.29 5.51
CA THR A 478 7.84 40.68 4.49
C THR A 478 8.96 41.62 4.07
N ILE A 479 8.63 42.88 3.82
CA ILE A 479 9.62 43.91 3.48
C ILE A 479 10.62 44.07 4.62
N GLY A 480 10.12 44.09 5.87
CA GLY A 480 11.00 44.15 7.06
C GLY A 480 11.96 42.98 7.11
N ILE A 481 11.44 41.78 6.88
CA ILE A 481 12.27 40.56 6.86
C ILE A 481 13.29 40.62 5.72
N LEU A 482 12.83 41.04 4.52
CA LEU A 482 13.73 41.16 3.37
C LEU A 482 14.84 42.20 3.62
N ASN A 483 14.52 43.29 4.30
CA ASN A 483 15.53 44.28 4.65
C ASN A 483 16.55 43.73 5.64
N GLN A 484 16.08 42.94 6.64
CA GLN A 484 16.97 42.25 7.56
C GLN A 484 17.82 41.20 6.79
N GLN A 485 17.17 40.46 5.88
CA GLN A 485 17.88 39.49 5.06
C GLN A 485 18.93 40.17 4.19
N TYR A 486 18.59 41.31 3.61
CA TYR A 486 19.54 42.08 2.80
C TYR A 486 20.76 42.50 3.63
N ALA A 487 20.50 43.04 4.85
CA ALA A 487 21.56 43.43 5.76
C ALA A 487 22.47 42.25 6.13
N LEU A 488 21.84 41.09 6.45
CA LEU A 488 22.56 39.86 6.80
C LEU A 488 23.34 39.32 5.60
N GLN A 489 22.71 39.38 4.39
CA GLN A 489 23.39 38.93 3.15
C GLN A 489 24.59 39.82 2.82
N LYS A 490 24.46 41.16 3.03
CA LYS A 490 25.58 42.07 2.87
C LYS A 490 26.73 41.69 3.81
N GLN A 491 26.39 41.43 5.08
CA GLN A 491 27.36 41.00 6.09
C GLN A 491 28.02 39.68 5.69
N LEU A 492 27.18 38.72 5.28
CA LEU A 492 27.64 37.41 4.89
C LEU A 492 28.56 37.51 3.65
N ALA A 493 28.15 38.30 2.66
CA ALA A 493 28.95 38.51 1.43
C ALA A 493 30.29 39.14 1.76
N ALA A 494 30.31 40.12 2.69
CA ALA A 494 31.53 40.74 3.13
C ALA A 494 32.41 39.71 3.84
N SER A 495 31.84 38.95 4.77
CA SER A 495 32.60 37.91 5.51
C SER A 495 33.13 36.85 4.55
N THR A 496 32.31 36.40 3.60
CA THR A 496 32.70 35.39 2.62
C THR A 496 33.83 35.93 1.73
N HIS A 497 33.72 37.17 1.35
CA HIS A 497 34.78 37.85 0.58
C HIS A 497 36.10 37.90 1.35
N ASP A 498 36.03 38.33 2.62
CA ASP A 498 37.21 38.42 3.47
C ASP A 498 37.84 37.04 3.73
N GLU A 499 36.97 36.03 3.96
CA GLU A 499 37.42 34.64 4.15
C GLU A 499 38.07 34.11 2.85
N THR A 500 37.44 34.37 1.71
CA THR A 500 37.98 33.96 0.40
C THR A 500 39.34 34.60 0.18
N GLN A 501 39.47 35.90 0.50
CA GLN A 501 40.74 36.60 0.39
C GLN A 501 41.77 35.97 1.32
N SER A 502 41.37 35.66 2.58
CA SER A 502 42.28 35.00 3.51
C SER A 502 42.74 33.64 2.99
N PHE A 503 41.85 32.90 2.33
CA PHE A 503 42.22 31.61 1.74
C PHE A 503 43.19 31.81 0.56
N HIS A 504 43.00 32.85 -0.25
CA HIS A 504 43.95 33.17 -1.32
C HIS A 504 45.35 33.49 -0.71
N ASP A 505 45.36 34.26 0.40
CA ASP A 505 46.59 34.58 1.10
C ASP A 505 47.23 33.30 1.65
N THR A 506 46.43 32.43 2.22
CA THR A 506 46.88 31.14 2.76
C THR A 506 47.45 30.25 1.66
N ILE A 507 46.80 30.21 0.52
CA ILE A 507 47.32 29.45 -0.64
C ILE A 507 48.67 30.01 -1.11
N ALA A 508 48.78 31.32 -1.11
CA ALA A 508 50.10 31.94 -1.47
C ALA A 508 51.19 31.45 -0.53
N ILE A 509 50.90 31.40 0.76
CA ILE A 509 51.83 30.90 1.79
C ILE A 509 52.11 29.40 1.58
N ILE A 510 51.08 28.60 1.31
CA ILE A 510 51.20 27.15 1.08
C ILE A 510 52.04 26.90 -0.18
N ASN A 511 51.80 27.67 -1.23
CA ASN A 511 52.55 27.52 -2.47
C ASN A 511 54.03 27.93 -2.27
N ASP A 512 54.30 29.00 -1.50
CA ASP A 512 55.65 29.36 -1.13
C ASP A 512 56.33 28.23 -0.34
N LEU A 513 55.60 27.65 0.58
CA LEU A 513 56.07 26.50 1.39
C LEU A 513 56.34 25.31 0.45
N ARG A 514 55.39 25.01 -0.46
CA ARG A 514 55.56 23.93 -1.44
C ARG A 514 56.83 24.14 -2.28
N ASP A 515 57.07 25.36 -2.75
CA ASP A 515 58.26 25.68 -3.56
C ASP A 515 59.57 25.51 -2.72
N LYS A 516 59.53 25.91 -1.46
CA LYS A 516 60.68 25.73 -0.54
C LYS A 516 60.90 24.24 -0.29
N ILE A 517 59.79 23.45 -0.09
CA ILE A 517 59.88 21.99 0.06
C ILE A 517 60.43 21.34 -1.19
N ALA A 518 59.99 21.81 -2.38
CA ALA A 518 60.50 21.28 -3.65
C ALA A 518 62.02 21.54 -3.77
N ASN A 519 62.48 22.74 -3.34
CA ASN A 519 63.91 23.04 -3.32
C ASN A 519 64.65 22.15 -2.36
N PHE A 520 64.09 21.92 -1.19
CA PHE A 520 64.59 20.98 -0.18
C PHE A 520 64.69 19.57 -0.75
N ASP A 521 63.60 19.11 -1.39
CA ASP A 521 63.50 17.77 -1.94
C ASP A 521 64.49 17.56 -3.07
N ASP A 522 64.68 18.59 -3.94
CA ASP A 522 65.68 18.53 -5.00
C ASP A 522 67.13 18.41 -4.43
N PHE A 523 67.38 19.17 -3.36
CA PHE A 523 68.72 19.12 -2.73
C PHE A 523 68.99 17.75 -2.08
N PHE A 524 67.92 17.16 -1.44
CA PHE A 524 68.05 15.89 -0.70
C PHE A 524 67.61 14.69 -1.54
N ARG A 525 67.36 14.84 -2.84
CA ARG A 525 66.90 13.77 -3.71
C ARG A 525 67.79 12.52 -3.65
N PRO A 526 69.08 12.59 -3.63
CA PRO A 526 69.89 11.37 -3.52
C PRO A 526 69.68 10.65 -2.18
N VAL A 527 69.51 11.42 -1.09
CA VAL A 527 69.24 10.86 0.23
C VAL A 527 67.87 10.19 0.30
N ARG A 528 66.90 10.89 -0.26
CA ARG A 528 65.50 10.34 -0.34
C ARG A 528 65.47 9.04 -1.14
N SER A 529 66.15 8.99 -2.27
CA SER A 529 66.24 7.82 -3.10
C SER A 529 66.86 6.64 -2.34
N TYR A 530 67.89 6.90 -1.58
CA TYR A 530 68.51 5.86 -0.77
C TYR A 530 67.52 5.30 0.23
N PHE A 531 66.86 6.13 1.00
CA PHE A 531 65.90 5.69 2.01
C PHE A 531 64.70 4.93 1.40
N TYR A 532 64.26 5.32 0.20
CA TYR A 532 63.16 4.65 -0.49
C TYR A 532 63.52 3.21 -0.83
N TRP A 533 64.74 2.97 -1.28
CA TRP A 533 65.16 1.66 -1.74
C TRP A 533 65.79 0.78 -0.60
N GLU A 534 65.94 1.33 0.61
CA GLU A 534 66.48 0.58 1.74
C GLU A 534 65.42 -0.47 2.20
N LYS A 535 65.84 -1.76 2.07
CA LYS A 535 64.96 -2.89 2.38
C LYS A 535 64.61 -3.02 3.85
N HIS A 536 65.51 -2.52 4.73
CA HIS A 536 65.34 -2.67 6.19
C HIS A 536 64.98 -1.37 6.85
N CYS A 537 64.37 -0.48 6.13
CA CYS A 537 64.10 0.87 6.61
C CYS A 537 63.27 0.88 7.94
N PHE A 538 62.33 -0.04 8.08
CA PHE A 538 61.49 -0.14 9.27
C PHE A 538 62.28 -0.58 10.48
N ASP A 539 63.39 -1.27 10.30
CA ASP A 539 64.25 -1.75 11.39
C ASP A 539 65.32 -0.73 11.78
N ILE A 540 65.49 0.30 10.99
CA ILE A 540 66.44 1.40 11.23
C ILE A 540 65.68 2.65 11.61
N PRO A 541 65.71 3.06 12.91
CA PRO A 541 64.88 4.21 13.34
C PRO A 541 65.14 5.49 12.53
N ALA A 542 66.41 5.79 12.22
CA ALA A 542 66.74 7.00 11.46
C ALA A 542 66.14 6.93 10.02
N CYS A 543 66.28 5.77 9.36
CA CYS A 543 65.72 5.58 8.03
C CYS A 543 64.20 5.71 8.04
N PHE A 544 63.52 5.06 8.97
CA PHE A 544 62.07 5.15 9.11
C PHE A 544 61.62 6.59 9.37
N ALA A 545 62.36 7.30 10.27
CA ALA A 545 62.02 8.68 10.58
C ALA A 545 62.18 9.60 9.35
N PHE A 546 63.29 9.50 8.65
CA PHE A 546 63.52 10.32 7.43
C PHE A 546 62.53 9.97 6.31
N ARG A 547 62.26 8.68 6.15
CA ARG A 547 61.30 8.24 5.12
C ARG A 547 59.89 8.77 5.49
N SER A 548 59.52 8.71 6.74
CA SER A 548 58.25 9.27 7.19
C SER A 548 58.17 10.77 6.97
N VAL A 549 59.29 11.48 7.20
CA VAL A 549 59.33 12.92 6.95
C VAL A 549 59.14 13.22 5.47
N PHE A 550 59.85 12.50 4.59
CA PHE A 550 59.71 12.69 3.12
C PHE A 550 58.31 12.36 2.65
N ASP A 551 57.69 11.28 3.18
CA ASP A 551 56.33 10.90 2.83
C ASP A 551 55.35 12.00 3.29
N ALA A 552 55.59 12.58 4.45
CA ALA A 552 54.78 13.69 4.93
C ALA A 552 54.92 14.94 4.07
N LEU A 553 56.16 15.21 3.63
CA LEU A 553 56.39 16.34 2.72
C LEU A 553 55.73 16.18 1.36
N ASP A 554 55.61 14.92 0.88
CA ASP A 554 54.90 14.67 -0.39
C ASP A 554 53.40 15.01 -0.25
N GLY A 555 52.85 14.96 0.97
CA GLY A 555 51.46 15.34 1.17
C GLY A 555 51.16 16.81 0.94
N ILE A 556 52.21 17.68 0.95
CA ILE A 556 52.03 19.12 0.74
C ILE A 556 51.52 19.44 -0.66
N ASP A 557 51.98 18.71 -1.67
CA ASP A 557 51.48 18.93 -3.05
C ASP A 557 49.98 18.61 -3.14
N GLU A 558 49.56 17.49 -2.51
CA GLU A 558 48.15 17.12 -2.47
C GLU A 558 47.35 18.16 -1.67
N LEU A 559 47.90 18.59 -0.54
CA LEU A 559 47.26 19.62 0.30
C LEU A 559 47.10 20.91 -0.51
N SER A 560 48.17 21.33 -1.22
CA SER A 560 48.11 22.52 -2.10
C SER A 560 47.02 22.40 -3.14
N ALA A 561 46.96 21.23 -3.83
CA ALA A 561 45.94 20.98 -4.86
C ALA A 561 44.53 21.04 -4.28
N GLN A 562 44.33 20.43 -3.07
CA GLN A 562 43.01 20.44 -2.42
C GLN A 562 42.61 21.85 -1.98
N PHE A 563 43.61 22.63 -1.49
CA PHE A 563 43.36 24.02 -1.10
C PHE A 563 43.05 24.88 -2.32
N GLU A 564 43.68 24.60 -3.47
CA GLU A 564 43.36 25.31 -4.72
C GLU A 564 41.93 25.03 -5.14
N LYS A 565 41.49 23.74 -5.03
CA LYS A 565 40.10 23.37 -5.34
C LYS A 565 39.14 24.06 -4.36
N LEU A 566 39.48 24.07 -3.09
CA LEU A 566 38.67 24.73 -2.06
C LEU A 566 38.54 26.22 -2.37
N THR A 567 39.67 26.87 -2.73
CA THR A 567 39.66 28.30 -3.05
C THR A 567 38.84 28.59 -4.31
N ALA A 568 38.94 27.74 -5.33
CA ALA A 568 38.09 27.87 -6.51
C ALA A 568 36.59 27.77 -6.16
N SER A 569 36.25 26.86 -5.24
CA SER A 569 34.87 26.72 -4.75
C SER A 569 34.47 27.96 -3.93
N LEU A 570 35.38 28.48 -3.12
CA LEU A 570 35.14 29.70 -2.33
C LEU A 570 34.97 30.92 -3.24
N ASP A 571 35.74 31.01 -4.33
CA ASP A 571 35.57 32.07 -5.31
C ASP A 571 34.18 32.04 -5.93
N LYS A 572 33.69 30.82 -6.23
CA LYS A 572 32.32 30.64 -6.76
C LYS A 572 31.27 31.04 -5.73
N LEU A 573 31.51 30.65 -4.47
CA LEU A 573 30.61 30.99 -3.35
C LEU A 573 30.62 32.54 -3.16
N ASP A 574 31.77 33.15 -3.14
CA ASP A 574 31.89 34.61 -3.00
C ASP A 574 31.15 35.33 -4.13
N ALA A 575 31.38 34.89 -5.40
CA ALA A 575 30.69 35.47 -6.55
C ALA A 575 29.16 35.28 -6.42
N GLY A 576 28.75 34.10 -5.98
CA GLY A 576 27.35 33.81 -5.74
C GLY A 576 26.72 34.68 -4.63
N GLN A 577 27.45 34.89 -3.55
CA GLN A 577 26.97 35.74 -2.43
C GLN A 577 26.87 37.20 -2.88
N GLN A 578 27.87 37.68 -3.66
CA GLN A 578 27.84 39.05 -4.21
C GLN A 578 26.63 39.24 -5.13
N LYS A 579 26.36 38.23 -5.96
CA LYS A 579 25.20 38.25 -6.87
C LYS A 579 23.87 38.25 -6.09
N LEU A 580 23.82 37.45 -5.04
CA LEU A 580 22.61 37.36 -4.16
C LEU A 580 22.32 38.72 -3.55
N VAL A 581 23.34 39.43 -3.07
CA VAL A 581 23.18 40.80 -2.53
C VAL A 581 22.58 41.72 -3.58
N THR A 582 23.00 41.60 -4.84
CA THR A 582 22.47 42.46 -5.88
C THR A 582 21.02 42.15 -6.30
N LEU A 583 20.52 40.92 -6.00
CA LEU A 583 19.17 40.52 -6.35
C LEU A 583 18.12 40.99 -5.33
N LEU A 584 18.54 41.22 -4.08
CA LEU A 584 17.59 41.55 -3.02
C LEU A 584 16.96 42.94 -3.13
N PRO A 585 17.73 44.03 -3.48
CA PRO A 585 17.09 45.34 -3.61
C PRO A 585 15.96 45.38 -4.66
N PRO A 586 16.11 44.78 -5.87
CA PRO A 586 14.97 44.70 -6.80
C PRO A 586 13.77 43.97 -6.22
N GLN A 587 14.02 42.88 -5.49
CA GLN A 587 12.95 42.09 -4.85
C GLN A 587 12.23 42.94 -3.78
N ILE A 588 12.96 43.69 -2.97
CA ILE A 588 12.38 44.60 -1.99
C ILE A 588 11.55 45.66 -2.68
N ALA A 589 12.08 46.25 -3.76
CA ALA A 589 11.35 47.26 -4.52
C ALA A 589 10.03 46.73 -5.11
N ASP A 590 10.05 45.48 -5.60
CA ASP A 590 8.84 44.82 -6.11
C ASP A 590 7.81 44.61 -4.99
N GLN A 591 8.26 44.23 -3.79
CA GLN A 591 7.35 44.05 -2.66
C GLN A 591 6.78 45.42 -2.21
N GLU A 592 7.58 46.45 -2.26
CA GLU A 592 7.10 47.83 -1.98
C GLU A 592 6.04 48.25 -2.99
N LYS A 593 6.21 47.90 -4.28
CA LYS A 593 5.19 48.17 -5.32
C LYS A 593 3.92 47.38 -5.01
N ASN A 594 4.08 46.10 -4.64
CA ASN A 594 2.95 45.24 -4.27
C ASN A 594 2.18 45.83 -3.09
N LEU A 595 2.90 46.35 -2.09
CA LEU A 595 2.28 47.00 -0.94
C LEU A 595 1.47 48.21 -1.39
N ALA A 596 2.07 49.07 -2.24
CA ALA A 596 1.38 50.24 -2.74
C ALA A 596 0.11 49.89 -3.53
N LEU A 597 0.18 48.84 -4.35
CA LEU A 597 -0.96 48.34 -5.13
C LEU A 597 -2.04 47.77 -4.21
N THR A 598 -1.64 47.04 -3.19
CA THR A 598 -2.58 46.46 -2.23
C THR A 598 -3.33 47.58 -1.46
N LEU A 599 -2.61 48.60 -1.01
CA LEU A 599 -3.22 49.75 -0.34
C LEU A 599 -4.15 50.55 -1.26
N SER A 600 -3.76 50.66 -2.55
CA SER A 600 -4.61 51.27 -3.57
C SER A 600 -5.91 50.47 -3.77
N ASN A 601 -5.77 49.14 -3.84
CA ASN A 601 -6.93 48.22 -3.95
C ASN A 601 -7.86 48.37 -2.73
N TYR A 602 -7.26 48.47 -1.53
CA TYR A 602 -8.03 48.68 -0.31
C TYR A 602 -8.86 49.97 -0.40
N ALA A 603 -8.22 51.08 -0.84
CA ALA A 603 -8.92 52.34 -0.96
C ALA A 603 -10.06 52.28 -2.01
N THR A 604 -9.81 51.56 -3.11
CA THR A 604 -10.83 51.35 -4.16
C THR A 604 -12.01 50.54 -3.61
N ASN A 605 -11.72 49.51 -2.85
CA ASN A 605 -12.78 48.69 -2.23
C ASN A 605 -13.62 49.49 -1.24
N LEU A 606 -13.01 50.39 -0.49
CA LEU A 606 -13.78 51.26 0.42
C LEU A 606 -14.75 52.15 -0.37
N GLY A 607 -14.30 52.69 -1.51
CA GLY A 607 -15.16 53.48 -2.36
C GLY A 607 -16.33 52.72 -2.93
N ILE A 608 -16.04 51.49 -3.45
CA ILE A 608 -17.07 50.58 -3.98
C ILE A 608 -18.05 50.21 -2.88
N ASN A 609 -17.55 49.97 -1.67
CA ASN A 609 -18.35 49.60 -0.52
C ASN A 609 -19.36 50.70 -0.18
N ALA A 610 -18.89 51.93 -0.18
CA ALA A 610 -19.76 53.09 0.11
C ALA A 610 -20.88 53.26 -0.92
N GLN A 611 -20.55 53.08 -2.21
CA GLN A 611 -21.52 53.12 -3.30
C GLN A 611 -22.50 51.95 -3.23
N THR A 612 -22.00 50.74 -2.96
CA THR A 612 -22.85 49.54 -2.86
C THR A 612 -23.84 49.69 -1.70
N ARG A 613 -23.40 50.27 -0.57
CA ARG A 613 -24.27 50.46 0.60
C ARG A 613 -25.46 51.37 0.24
N ALA A 614 -25.18 52.44 -0.44
CA ALA A 614 -26.27 53.39 -0.83
C ALA A 614 -27.29 52.70 -1.76
N ASN A 615 -26.80 51.86 -2.69
CA ASN A 615 -27.68 51.14 -3.59
C ASN A 615 -28.45 50.03 -2.85
N THR A 616 -27.79 49.33 -1.91
CA THR A 616 -28.38 48.23 -1.15
C THR A 616 -29.50 48.67 -0.25
N ASP A 617 -29.35 49.82 0.40
CA ASP A 617 -30.38 50.36 1.29
C ASP A 617 -31.72 50.54 0.53
N THR A 618 -31.67 51.06 -0.70
CA THR A 618 -32.85 51.27 -1.54
C THR A 618 -33.45 49.91 -1.96
N ALA A 619 -32.59 49.00 -2.43
CA ALA A 619 -33.04 47.66 -2.89
C ALA A 619 -33.61 46.84 -1.74
N THR A 620 -33.00 46.97 -0.55
CA THR A 620 -33.47 46.24 0.65
C THR A 620 -34.88 46.73 1.05
N ALA A 621 -35.11 48.05 1.07
CA ALA A 621 -36.43 48.61 1.39
C ALA A 621 -37.50 48.12 0.41
N LEU A 622 -37.16 48.07 -0.90
CA LEU A 622 -38.08 47.57 -1.91
C LEU A 622 -38.33 46.08 -1.77
N GLY A 623 -37.28 45.29 -1.52
CA GLY A 623 -37.39 43.85 -1.28
C GLY A 623 -38.26 43.55 -0.05
N GLN A 624 -38.07 44.28 1.03
CA GLN A 624 -38.87 44.13 2.23
C GLN A 624 -40.36 44.45 1.97
N ALA A 625 -40.63 45.44 1.11
CA ALA A 625 -42.03 45.77 0.72
C ALA A 625 -42.68 44.62 -0.04
N TYR A 626 -41.92 43.93 -0.91
CA TYR A 626 -42.45 42.77 -1.63
C TYR A 626 -42.63 41.57 -0.70
N ASP A 627 -41.67 41.35 0.27
CA ASP A 627 -41.82 40.27 1.26
C ASP A 627 -43.06 40.52 2.14
N ALA A 628 -43.29 41.78 2.54
CA ALA A 628 -44.46 42.13 3.35
C ALA A 628 -45.77 41.86 2.60
N ALA A 629 -45.74 41.88 1.27
CA ALA A 629 -46.88 41.55 0.43
C ALA A 629 -47.15 40.03 0.37
N LYS A 630 -46.29 39.21 1.02
CA LYS A 630 -46.40 37.73 1.08
C LYS A 630 -46.51 37.11 -0.31
N ASN A 631 -45.56 37.45 -1.18
CA ASN A 631 -45.51 36.88 -2.51
C ASN A 631 -44.89 35.46 -2.42
N ASP A 632 -45.75 34.48 -2.57
CA ASP A 632 -45.38 33.08 -2.41
C ASP A 632 -44.50 32.51 -3.55
N ASP A 633 -44.43 33.27 -4.67
CA ASP A 633 -43.57 32.88 -5.78
C ASP A 633 -42.10 33.24 -5.56
N SER A 634 -41.77 33.94 -4.49
CA SER A 634 -40.44 34.37 -4.16
C SER A 634 -39.59 33.23 -3.56
N PHE A 635 -38.35 33.16 -3.99
CA PHE A 635 -37.40 32.24 -3.35
C PHE A 635 -37.11 32.60 -1.89
N TYR A 636 -37.19 33.88 -1.58
CA TYR A 636 -36.94 34.34 -0.22
C TYR A 636 -37.85 33.60 0.77
N LEU A 637 -37.21 32.95 1.75
CA LEU A 637 -37.91 32.22 2.79
C LEU A 637 -38.08 33.11 4.00
N PRO A 638 -39.30 33.55 4.31
CA PRO A 638 -39.52 34.37 5.52
C PRO A 638 -39.29 33.52 6.77
N PRO A 639 -38.94 34.12 7.89
CA PRO A 639 -38.72 33.39 9.15
C PRO A 639 -39.90 32.50 9.54
N GLU A 640 -41.10 32.83 9.17
CA GLU A 640 -42.31 32.05 9.46
C GLU A 640 -42.32 30.69 8.77
N ALA A 641 -41.62 30.58 7.63
CA ALA A 641 -41.51 29.30 6.93
C ALA A 641 -40.81 28.26 7.81
N PHE A 642 -39.86 28.70 8.62
CA PHE A 642 -39.08 27.78 9.46
C PHE A 642 -39.89 27.26 10.65
N THR A 643 -41.07 27.80 10.91
CA THR A 643 -41.99 27.30 11.97
C THR A 643 -43.08 26.40 11.41
N ASN A 644 -43.26 26.36 10.08
CA ASN A 644 -44.26 25.53 9.41
C ASN A 644 -43.92 24.02 9.62
N PRO A 645 -44.87 23.22 10.15
CA PRO A 645 -44.55 21.80 10.41
C PRO A 645 -44.17 20.97 9.17
N GLU A 646 -44.81 21.24 8.03
CA GLU A 646 -44.49 20.52 6.78
C GLU A 646 -43.11 20.90 6.26
N PHE A 647 -42.79 22.18 6.32
CA PHE A 647 -41.47 22.67 5.92
C PHE A 647 -40.38 22.11 6.84
N LYS A 648 -40.64 22.10 8.15
CA LYS A 648 -39.72 21.51 9.13
C LYS A 648 -39.46 20.04 8.85
N ARG A 649 -40.46 19.28 8.39
CA ARG A 649 -40.31 17.87 8.05
C ARG A 649 -39.33 17.71 6.90
N GLY A 650 -39.49 18.52 5.86
CA GLY A 650 -38.58 18.55 4.71
C GLY A 650 -37.15 19.02 5.08
N LEU A 651 -37.08 19.97 5.99
CA LEU A 651 -35.80 20.53 6.43
C LEU A 651 -34.95 19.53 7.22
N LYS A 652 -35.56 18.54 7.88
CA LYS A 652 -34.85 17.55 8.69
C LYS A 652 -33.76 16.80 7.89
N LEU A 653 -33.93 16.72 6.58
CA LEU A 653 -32.97 16.03 5.72
C LEU A 653 -31.70 16.87 5.50
N PHE A 654 -31.88 18.19 5.47
CA PHE A 654 -30.80 19.09 5.07
C PHE A 654 -30.30 19.98 6.19
N LEU A 655 -31.02 20.04 7.30
CA LEU A 655 -30.69 20.94 8.41
C LEU A 655 -30.79 20.16 9.72
N SER A 656 -29.79 20.32 10.59
CA SER A 656 -29.79 19.66 11.91
C SER A 656 -30.92 20.21 12.78
N PRO A 657 -31.33 19.44 13.83
CA PRO A 657 -32.43 19.91 14.72
C PRO A 657 -32.19 21.26 15.36
N ASP A 658 -30.94 21.61 15.66
CA ASP A 658 -30.58 22.91 16.23
C ASP A 658 -30.34 24.01 15.19
N GLY A 659 -30.39 23.66 13.90
CA GLY A 659 -30.19 24.61 12.80
C GLY A 659 -28.75 25.01 12.57
N LYS A 660 -27.79 24.42 13.31
CA LYS A 660 -26.39 24.84 13.22
C LYS A 660 -25.58 24.07 12.19
N ALA A 661 -26.16 23.05 11.58
CA ALA A 661 -25.49 22.26 10.55
C ALA A 661 -26.40 22.06 9.35
N ALA A 662 -25.86 22.27 8.16
CA ALA A 662 -26.58 22.05 6.90
C ALA A 662 -25.86 20.95 6.12
N ARG A 663 -26.65 20.03 5.56
CA ARG A 663 -26.15 18.88 4.80
C ARG A 663 -26.55 19.00 3.34
N MET A 664 -25.63 18.67 2.44
CA MET A 664 -25.89 18.60 1.00
C MET A 664 -25.59 17.18 0.54
N ILE A 665 -26.38 16.70 -0.41
CA ILE A 665 -26.20 15.37 -1.03
C ILE A 665 -25.68 15.62 -2.45
N ILE A 666 -24.47 15.17 -2.74
CA ILE A 666 -23.77 15.45 -3.99
C ILE A 666 -23.69 14.16 -4.80
N SER A 667 -24.13 14.19 -6.04
CA SER A 667 -24.08 13.05 -6.97
C SER A 667 -23.06 13.32 -8.07
N HIS A 668 -22.16 12.36 -8.30
CA HIS A 668 -21.14 12.46 -9.34
C HIS A 668 -21.74 12.14 -10.72
N GLU A 669 -21.04 12.49 -11.80
CA GLU A 669 -21.35 12.09 -13.19
C GLU A 669 -20.74 10.75 -13.46
N GLY A 670 -20.72 9.79 -12.92
CA GLY A 670 -20.12 8.48 -13.16
C GLY A 670 -19.99 7.72 -11.85
N ASP A 671 -19.27 6.65 -11.91
CA ASP A 671 -19.08 5.80 -10.74
C ASP A 671 -18.13 6.50 -9.74
N PRO A 672 -18.58 6.84 -8.52
CA PRO A 672 -17.71 7.45 -7.53
C PRO A 672 -16.61 6.51 -7.01
N ALA A 673 -16.75 5.19 -7.19
CA ALA A 673 -15.77 4.21 -6.73
C ALA A 673 -14.64 4.00 -7.76
N THR A 674 -14.24 5.06 -8.46
CA THR A 674 -13.15 5.03 -9.44
C THR A 674 -12.14 6.12 -9.09
N PRO A 675 -10.92 6.05 -9.62
CA PRO A 675 -9.96 7.15 -9.43
C PRO A 675 -10.49 8.49 -9.90
N GLU A 676 -11.32 8.49 -10.95
CA GLU A 676 -11.97 9.72 -11.45
C GLU A 676 -12.95 10.28 -10.41
N GLY A 677 -13.79 9.43 -9.81
CA GLY A 677 -14.70 9.85 -8.76
C GLY A 677 -13.95 10.38 -7.54
N ILE A 678 -12.87 9.70 -7.15
CA ILE A 678 -12.01 10.12 -6.05
C ILE A 678 -11.40 11.51 -6.32
N SER A 679 -11.07 11.80 -7.56
CA SER A 679 -10.47 13.08 -7.94
C SER A 679 -11.40 14.27 -7.75
N HIS A 680 -12.70 14.05 -7.62
CA HIS A 680 -13.68 15.12 -7.41
C HIS A 680 -13.72 15.62 -5.97
N ILE A 681 -13.18 14.87 -5.00
CA ILE A 681 -13.37 15.15 -3.57
C ILE A 681 -12.67 16.45 -3.15
N GLU A 682 -11.40 16.65 -3.52
CA GLU A 682 -10.69 17.89 -3.15
C GLU A 682 -11.29 19.12 -3.85
N PRO A 683 -11.64 19.06 -5.13
CA PRO A 683 -12.38 20.20 -5.75
C PRO A 683 -13.69 20.52 -5.04
N ILE A 684 -14.46 19.52 -4.59
CA ILE A 684 -15.70 19.76 -3.84
C ILE A 684 -15.38 20.49 -2.53
N ARG A 685 -14.42 20.01 -1.78
CA ARG A 685 -14.03 20.62 -0.51
C ARG A 685 -13.55 22.06 -0.70
N ASN A 686 -12.71 22.27 -1.71
CA ASN A 686 -12.17 23.60 -2.00
C ASN A 686 -13.25 24.57 -2.48
N ALA A 687 -14.19 24.11 -3.31
CA ALA A 687 -15.29 24.92 -3.79
C ALA A 687 -16.19 25.35 -2.61
N ALA A 688 -16.47 24.42 -1.71
CA ALA A 688 -17.27 24.71 -0.51
C ALA A 688 -16.57 25.75 0.37
N LYS A 689 -15.27 25.57 0.62
CA LYS A 689 -14.50 26.52 1.44
C LYS A 689 -14.44 27.90 0.82
N GLN A 690 -14.26 27.97 -0.51
CA GLN A 690 -14.21 29.25 -1.20
C GLN A 690 -15.58 29.94 -1.23
N ALA A 691 -16.65 29.18 -1.39
CA ALA A 691 -18.00 29.72 -1.47
C ALA A 691 -18.44 30.33 -0.13
N VAL A 692 -17.99 29.80 1.00
CA VAL A 692 -18.32 30.34 2.32
C VAL A 692 -17.38 31.47 2.77
N LYS A 693 -16.25 31.63 2.10
CA LYS A 693 -15.26 32.62 2.49
C LYS A 693 -15.83 34.02 2.46
N ASN A 694 -15.55 34.78 3.49
CA ASN A 694 -16.02 36.17 3.66
C ASN A 694 -17.56 36.30 3.73
N THR A 695 -18.22 35.23 4.22
CA THR A 695 -19.66 35.20 4.50
C THR A 695 -19.85 34.91 5.99
N PRO A 696 -21.08 35.04 6.53
CA PRO A 696 -21.32 34.59 7.90
C PRO A 696 -21.01 33.13 8.16
N LEU A 697 -20.88 32.30 7.11
CA LEU A 697 -20.51 30.91 7.21
C LEU A 697 -18.99 30.68 7.06
N GLY A 698 -18.21 31.75 7.00
CA GLY A 698 -16.77 31.66 6.71
C GLY A 698 -15.97 30.91 7.77
N ASP A 699 -16.40 30.96 9.03
CA ASP A 699 -15.74 30.23 10.13
C ASP A 699 -16.36 28.86 10.38
N SER A 700 -17.24 28.40 9.50
CA SER A 700 -17.89 27.10 9.64
C SER A 700 -16.89 25.95 9.38
N ASN A 701 -17.16 24.81 9.99
CA ASN A 701 -16.44 23.57 9.74
C ASN A 701 -17.13 22.80 8.61
N ILE A 702 -16.36 22.35 7.67
CA ILE A 702 -16.87 21.61 6.50
C ILE A 702 -16.45 20.16 6.61
N TYR A 703 -17.42 19.25 6.58
CA TYR A 703 -17.20 17.80 6.66
C TYR A 703 -17.69 17.17 5.37
N LEU A 704 -16.89 16.26 4.82
CA LEU A 704 -17.22 15.58 3.57
C LEU A 704 -17.08 14.07 3.78
N ALA A 705 -18.17 13.35 3.54
CA ALA A 705 -18.26 11.90 3.69
C ALA A 705 -18.97 11.31 2.48
N GLY A 706 -18.86 10.01 2.29
CA GLY A 706 -19.53 9.32 1.19
C GLY A 706 -18.61 8.33 0.53
N THR A 707 -19.07 7.75 -0.57
CA THR A 707 -18.37 6.67 -1.25
C THR A 707 -17.00 7.10 -1.77
N ALA A 708 -16.94 8.18 -2.56
CA ALA A 708 -15.68 8.65 -3.12
C ALA A 708 -14.73 9.15 -2.02
N ALA A 709 -15.24 9.82 -1.00
CA ALA A 709 -14.44 10.29 0.13
C ALA A 709 -13.83 9.09 0.89
N THR A 710 -14.60 8.04 1.10
CA THR A 710 -14.13 6.82 1.75
C THR A 710 -13.01 6.18 0.95
N TYR A 711 -13.20 6.02 -0.36
CA TYR A 711 -12.18 5.40 -1.21
C TYR A 711 -10.96 6.30 -1.41
N LYS A 712 -11.14 7.63 -1.32
CA LYS A 712 -9.99 8.54 -1.30
C LYS A 712 -9.11 8.25 -0.08
N ASP A 713 -9.72 8.13 1.10
CA ASP A 713 -8.98 7.81 2.33
C ASP A 713 -8.34 6.43 2.25
N ILE A 714 -9.05 5.44 1.69
CA ILE A 714 -8.51 4.09 1.49
C ILE A 714 -7.33 4.15 0.51
N ALA A 715 -7.43 4.90 -0.58
CA ALA A 715 -6.36 5.05 -1.56
C ALA A 715 -5.12 5.68 -0.95
N GLU A 716 -5.29 6.73 -0.16
CA GLU A 716 -4.19 7.41 0.54
C GLU A 716 -3.58 6.48 1.61
N GLY A 717 -4.43 5.78 2.36
CA GLY A 717 -3.99 4.79 3.33
C GLY A 717 -3.23 3.65 2.67
N ALA A 718 -3.72 3.16 1.53
CA ALA A 718 -3.07 2.07 0.79
C ALA A 718 -1.70 2.48 0.26
N LYS A 719 -1.56 3.72 -0.23
CA LYS A 719 -0.25 4.24 -0.66
C LYS A 719 0.73 4.31 0.51
N TYR A 720 0.28 4.86 1.64
CA TYR A 720 1.10 4.95 2.85
C TYR A 720 1.47 3.55 3.34
N ASP A 721 0.49 2.65 3.37
CA ASP A 721 0.67 1.29 3.85
C ASP A 721 1.64 0.51 2.96
N LEU A 722 1.51 0.66 1.64
CA LEU A 722 2.41 0.03 0.68
C LEU A 722 3.84 0.52 0.89
N LEU A 723 4.02 1.83 1.07
CA LEU A 723 5.33 2.43 1.29
C LEU A 723 5.95 1.94 2.61
N ILE A 724 5.21 2.02 3.70
CA ILE A 724 5.70 1.64 5.04
C ILE A 724 5.97 0.14 5.09
N ALA A 725 5.00 -0.67 4.66
CA ALA A 725 5.15 -2.13 4.69
C ALA A 725 6.25 -2.60 3.74
N GLY A 726 6.34 -1.98 2.56
CA GLY A 726 7.38 -2.30 1.59
C GLY A 726 8.77 -1.98 2.11
N ILE A 727 8.97 -0.79 2.65
CA ILE A 727 10.27 -0.37 3.22
C ILE A 727 10.62 -1.25 4.42
N ALA A 728 9.66 -1.48 5.32
CA ALA A 728 9.89 -2.32 6.50
C ALA A 728 10.25 -3.75 6.10
N ALA A 729 9.51 -4.32 5.15
CA ALA A 729 9.76 -5.67 4.66
C ALA A 729 11.11 -5.77 3.97
N LEU A 730 11.43 -4.83 3.07
CA LEU A 730 12.72 -4.82 2.38
C LEU A 730 13.89 -4.66 3.36
N SER A 731 13.74 -3.79 4.36
CA SER A 731 14.78 -3.57 5.38
C SER A 731 14.98 -4.82 6.21
N LEU A 732 13.90 -5.46 6.62
CA LEU A 732 13.95 -6.70 7.40
C LEU A 732 14.56 -7.84 6.57
N ILE A 733 14.13 -7.98 5.32
CA ILE A 733 14.67 -8.99 4.40
C ILE A 733 16.17 -8.75 4.21
N LEU A 734 16.57 -7.49 3.99
CA LEU A 734 17.99 -7.15 3.84
C LEU A 734 18.78 -7.53 5.08
N LEU A 735 18.26 -7.20 6.27
CA LEU A 735 18.92 -7.54 7.55
C LEU A 735 19.09 -9.07 7.68
N ILE A 736 18.02 -9.82 7.46
CA ILE A 736 18.04 -11.29 7.54
C ILE A 736 19.01 -11.86 6.52
N MET A 737 19.00 -11.33 5.28
CA MET A 737 19.91 -11.81 4.23
C MET A 737 21.37 -11.53 4.57
N VAL A 738 21.67 -10.35 5.14
CA VAL A 738 23.02 -10.03 5.60
C VAL A 738 23.48 -11.01 6.68
N LEU A 739 22.61 -11.29 7.64
CA LEU A 739 22.93 -12.23 8.74
C LEU A 739 23.20 -13.65 8.23
N ILE A 740 22.42 -14.12 7.26
CA ILE A 740 22.52 -15.48 6.75
C ILE A 740 23.70 -15.62 5.77
N THR A 741 23.80 -14.69 4.80
CA THR A 741 24.87 -14.75 3.79
C THR A 741 26.20 -14.24 4.31
N ARG A 742 26.17 -13.44 5.38
CA ARG A 742 27.34 -12.74 5.91
C ARG A 742 28.03 -11.88 4.85
N SER A 743 27.24 -11.42 3.88
CA SER A 743 27.73 -10.58 2.78
C SER A 743 26.71 -9.44 2.55
N LEU A 744 27.17 -8.22 2.60
CA LEU A 744 26.32 -7.05 2.32
C LEU A 744 25.96 -6.99 0.84
N VAL A 745 26.93 -7.25 -0.04
CA VAL A 745 26.72 -7.16 -1.50
C VAL A 745 25.73 -8.23 -1.97
N ALA A 746 25.90 -9.46 -1.49
CA ALA A 746 24.98 -10.56 -1.84
C ALA A 746 23.55 -10.24 -1.36
N ALA A 747 23.41 -9.71 -0.15
CA ALA A 747 22.10 -9.33 0.38
C ALA A 747 21.46 -8.23 -0.47
N ILE A 748 22.21 -7.22 -0.84
CA ILE A 748 21.71 -6.12 -1.69
C ILE A 748 21.29 -6.65 -3.07
N VAL A 749 22.07 -7.59 -3.63
CA VAL A 749 21.73 -8.20 -4.93
C VAL A 749 20.41 -9.00 -4.80
N ILE A 750 20.23 -9.78 -3.73
CA ILE A 750 18.98 -10.52 -3.50
C ILE A 750 17.80 -9.54 -3.45
N VAL A 751 17.90 -8.51 -2.59
CA VAL A 751 16.80 -7.57 -2.39
C VAL A 751 16.51 -6.80 -3.69
N GLY A 752 17.56 -6.38 -4.40
CA GLY A 752 17.41 -5.66 -5.66
C GLY A 752 16.74 -6.49 -6.76
N THR A 753 17.13 -7.76 -6.88
CA THR A 753 16.51 -8.64 -7.89
C THR A 753 15.07 -8.97 -7.54
N VAL A 754 14.75 -9.12 -6.25
CA VAL A 754 13.37 -9.35 -5.80
C VAL A 754 12.51 -8.13 -6.09
N ALA A 755 13.01 -6.91 -5.81
CA ALA A 755 12.29 -5.68 -6.09
C ALA A 755 12.05 -5.51 -7.60
N LEU A 756 13.04 -5.82 -8.41
CA LEU A 756 12.90 -5.77 -9.88
C LEU A 756 11.89 -6.79 -10.39
N SER A 757 11.93 -8.01 -9.88
CA SER A 757 10.98 -9.04 -10.28
C SER A 757 9.56 -8.70 -9.86
N LEU A 758 9.39 -8.04 -8.70
CA LEU A 758 8.10 -7.55 -8.24
C LEU A 758 7.49 -6.55 -9.24
N GLY A 759 8.29 -5.58 -9.66
CA GLY A 759 7.85 -4.60 -10.67
C GLY A 759 7.49 -5.28 -11.99
N ALA A 760 8.31 -6.20 -12.44
CA ALA A 760 8.07 -6.94 -13.69
C ALA A 760 6.80 -7.80 -13.61
N SER A 761 6.59 -8.47 -12.48
CA SER A 761 5.42 -9.34 -12.29
C SER A 761 4.14 -8.51 -12.23
N PHE A 762 4.17 -7.35 -11.56
CA PHE A 762 2.99 -6.49 -11.51
C PHE A 762 2.72 -5.89 -12.89
N GLY A 763 3.75 -5.50 -13.63
CA GLY A 763 3.60 -5.04 -15.02
C GLY A 763 2.98 -6.10 -15.91
N LEU A 764 3.42 -7.35 -15.73
CA LEU A 764 2.86 -8.49 -16.47
C LEU A 764 1.39 -8.73 -16.09
N SER A 765 1.06 -8.56 -14.81
CA SER A 765 -0.33 -8.68 -14.33
C SER A 765 -1.21 -7.58 -14.94
N VAL A 766 -0.70 -6.35 -15.01
CA VAL A 766 -1.40 -5.22 -15.66
C VAL A 766 -1.64 -5.57 -17.14
N LEU A 767 -0.62 -6.09 -17.82
CA LEU A 767 -0.74 -6.48 -19.23
C LEU A 767 -1.83 -7.54 -19.40
N VAL A 768 -1.78 -8.60 -18.58
CA VAL A 768 -2.73 -9.71 -18.71
C VAL A 768 -4.17 -9.25 -18.39
N TRP A 769 -4.35 -8.61 -17.23
CA TRP A 769 -5.70 -8.26 -16.77
C TRP A 769 -6.30 -7.06 -17.48
N GLN A 770 -5.54 -5.97 -17.64
CA GLN A 770 -6.07 -4.74 -18.21
C GLN A 770 -6.03 -4.72 -19.75
N ASP A 771 -4.89 -5.09 -20.32
CA ASP A 771 -4.69 -4.94 -21.78
C ASP A 771 -5.22 -6.12 -22.58
N ILE A 772 -5.10 -7.35 -22.06
CA ILE A 772 -5.57 -8.55 -22.76
C ILE A 772 -7.02 -8.87 -22.40
N LEU A 773 -7.34 -8.94 -21.09
CA LEU A 773 -8.69 -9.32 -20.65
C LEU A 773 -9.63 -8.12 -20.49
N GLY A 774 -9.10 -6.90 -20.44
CA GLY A 774 -9.91 -5.69 -20.32
C GLY A 774 -10.52 -5.46 -18.94
N ILE A 775 -10.01 -6.08 -17.90
CA ILE A 775 -10.51 -5.97 -16.53
C ILE A 775 -9.49 -5.20 -15.69
N LYS A 776 -9.92 -4.10 -15.09
CA LYS A 776 -9.03 -3.30 -14.22
C LYS A 776 -8.67 -4.08 -12.96
N LEU A 777 -7.48 -3.85 -12.44
CA LEU A 777 -7.04 -4.48 -11.19
C LEU A 777 -7.72 -3.80 -10.00
N TYR A 778 -8.24 -4.61 -9.08
CA TYR A 778 -8.88 -4.10 -7.88
C TYR A 778 -7.83 -3.49 -6.95
N TRP A 779 -8.22 -2.48 -6.17
CA TRP A 779 -7.29 -1.63 -5.41
C TRP A 779 -6.42 -2.41 -4.41
N ILE A 780 -6.94 -3.50 -3.85
CA ILE A 780 -6.24 -4.28 -2.81
C ILE A 780 -5.18 -5.22 -3.42
N CYS A 781 -5.26 -5.49 -4.72
CA CYS A 781 -4.42 -6.49 -5.39
C CYS A 781 -2.93 -6.15 -5.29
N LEU A 782 -2.57 -4.91 -5.58
CA LEU A 782 -1.18 -4.48 -5.57
C LEU A 782 -0.56 -4.64 -4.17
N ALA A 783 -1.22 -4.12 -3.15
CA ALA A 783 -0.67 -4.10 -1.80
C ALA A 783 -0.47 -5.50 -1.24
N LEU A 784 -1.45 -6.39 -1.41
CA LEU A 784 -1.33 -7.76 -0.91
C LEU A 784 -0.29 -8.55 -1.69
N SER A 785 -0.24 -8.37 -3.02
CA SER A 785 0.72 -9.08 -3.86
C SER A 785 2.16 -8.66 -3.56
N VAL A 786 2.40 -7.36 -3.34
CA VAL A 786 3.73 -6.82 -3.08
C VAL A 786 4.36 -7.50 -1.87
N ILE A 787 3.66 -7.55 -0.76
CA ILE A 787 4.23 -8.06 0.50
C ILE A 787 4.53 -9.58 0.37
N ILE A 788 3.61 -10.32 -0.22
CA ILE A 788 3.79 -11.77 -0.39
C ILE A 788 4.96 -12.05 -1.35
N LEU A 789 5.03 -11.33 -2.48
CA LEU A 789 6.11 -11.51 -3.45
C LEU A 789 7.48 -11.11 -2.90
N LEU A 790 7.55 -10.02 -2.12
CA LEU A 790 8.81 -9.63 -1.47
C LEU A 790 9.30 -10.72 -0.54
N ALA A 791 8.40 -11.26 0.27
CA ALA A 791 8.72 -12.28 1.26
C ALA A 791 9.17 -13.58 0.59
N VAL A 792 8.36 -14.12 -0.32
CA VAL A 792 8.58 -15.44 -0.92
C VAL A 792 9.68 -15.38 -1.99
N GLY A 793 9.76 -14.28 -2.75
CA GLY A 793 10.76 -14.14 -3.81
C GLY A 793 12.19 -14.15 -3.29
N SER A 794 12.42 -13.64 -2.08
CA SER A 794 13.75 -13.64 -1.48
C SER A 794 14.23 -15.03 -1.11
N ASP A 795 13.32 -15.97 -0.82
CA ASP A 795 13.63 -17.30 -0.31
C ASP A 795 14.39 -18.14 -1.33
N TYR A 796 13.95 -18.09 -2.58
CA TYR A 796 14.54 -18.88 -3.65
C TYR A 796 15.98 -18.44 -3.94
N ASN A 797 16.21 -17.13 -3.92
CA ASN A 797 17.55 -16.57 -4.09
C ASN A 797 18.42 -16.88 -2.87
N LEU A 798 17.85 -16.88 -1.66
CA LEU A 798 18.59 -17.24 -0.45
C LEU A 798 19.11 -18.68 -0.53
N LEU A 799 18.25 -19.61 -0.95
CA LEU A 799 18.65 -21.02 -1.08
C LEU A 799 19.79 -21.16 -2.08
N LEU A 800 19.69 -20.48 -3.21
CA LEU A 800 20.71 -20.52 -4.26
C LEU A 800 22.05 -19.95 -3.75
N ILE A 801 22.02 -18.81 -3.08
CA ILE A 801 23.25 -18.16 -2.59
C ILE A 801 23.84 -18.95 -1.42
N SER A 802 23.00 -19.55 -0.59
CA SER A 802 23.46 -20.46 0.45
C SER A 802 24.22 -21.64 -0.18
N ARG A 803 23.69 -22.16 -1.28
CA ARG A 803 24.36 -23.24 -2.03
C ARG A 803 25.65 -22.75 -2.67
N PHE A 804 25.67 -21.53 -3.23
CA PHE A 804 26.91 -20.91 -3.73
C PHE A 804 27.97 -20.90 -2.63
N ARG A 805 27.59 -20.60 -1.42
CA ARG A 805 28.51 -20.53 -0.28
C ARG A 805 29.04 -21.90 0.10
N GLU A 806 28.21 -22.94 0.01
CA GLU A 806 28.65 -24.31 0.26
C GLU A 806 29.70 -24.78 -0.77
N GLU A 807 29.52 -24.39 -2.04
CA GLU A 807 30.33 -24.85 -3.16
C GLU A 807 31.49 -23.89 -3.50
N ILE A 808 31.67 -22.82 -2.73
CA ILE A 808 32.63 -21.77 -3.06
C ILE A 808 34.08 -22.27 -3.04
N HIS A 809 34.35 -23.35 -2.28
CA HIS A 809 35.67 -23.94 -2.19
C HIS A 809 36.16 -24.53 -3.53
N ALA A 810 35.24 -24.83 -4.45
CA ALA A 810 35.57 -25.29 -5.80
C ALA A 810 35.96 -24.13 -6.74
N GLY A 811 35.96 -22.91 -6.25
CA GLY A 811 36.19 -21.69 -7.04
C GLY A 811 34.89 -20.95 -7.27
N LEU A 812 34.98 -19.68 -7.60
CA LEU A 812 33.77 -18.82 -7.71
C LEU A 812 32.85 -19.34 -8.84
N ASN A 813 33.38 -19.47 -10.06
CA ASN A 813 32.54 -19.86 -11.20
C ASN A 813 32.13 -21.33 -11.15
N THR A 814 33.06 -22.22 -10.81
CA THR A 814 32.74 -23.64 -10.65
C THR A 814 31.73 -23.88 -9.53
N GLY A 815 31.85 -23.12 -8.43
CA GLY A 815 30.92 -23.19 -7.32
C GLY A 815 29.49 -22.78 -7.75
N ILE A 816 29.37 -21.72 -8.57
CA ILE A 816 28.07 -21.30 -9.12
C ILE A 816 27.48 -22.40 -9.99
N ILE A 817 28.28 -22.97 -10.90
CA ILE A 817 27.81 -24.02 -11.82
C ILE A 817 27.34 -25.25 -11.01
N ARG A 818 28.13 -25.69 -10.01
CA ARG A 818 27.76 -26.82 -9.17
C ARG A 818 26.48 -26.57 -8.38
N SER A 819 26.34 -25.35 -7.86
CA SER A 819 25.15 -24.97 -7.08
C SER A 819 23.91 -24.99 -7.95
N MET A 820 24.03 -24.48 -9.18
CA MET A 820 22.90 -24.48 -10.12
C MET A 820 22.52 -25.92 -10.50
N ALA A 821 23.50 -26.78 -10.73
CA ALA A 821 23.24 -28.20 -11.06
C ALA A 821 22.60 -28.96 -9.89
N GLY A 822 23.05 -28.71 -8.67
CA GLY A 822 22.56 -29.42 -7.48
C GLY A 822 21.20 -28.94 -6.98
N SER A 823 20.93 -27.64 -7.02
CA SER A 823 19.69 -27.07 -6.46
C SER A 823 18.66 -26.73 -7.52
N GLY A 824 19.05 -26.69 -8.79
CA GLY A 824 18.18 -26.14 -9.84
C GLY A 824 16.83 -26.83 -9.97
N ALA A 825 16.84 -28.16 -10.05
CA ALA A 825 15.60 -28.93 -10.24
C ALA A 825 14.66 -28.79 -9.04
N VAL A 826 15.21 -28.85 -7.83
CA VAL A 826 14.44 -28.81 -6.59
C VAL A 826 13.78 -27.44 -6.44
N VAL A 827 14.55 -26.36 -6.64
CA VAL A 827 14.06 -25.00 -6.50
C VAL A 827 13.05 -24.67 -7.60
N THR A 828 13.31 -25.13 -8.83
CA THR A 828 12.37 -24.92 -9.94
C THR A 828 11.04 -25.62 -9.67
N SER A 829 11.07 -26.88 -9.22
CA SER A 829 9.82 -27.60 -8.90
C SER A 829 9.06 -26.94 -7.75
N ALA A 830 9.76 -26.49 -6.71
CA ALA A 830 9.12 -25.78 -5.58
C ALA A 830 8.45 -24.48 -6.06
N GLY A 831 9.18 -23.67 -6.82
CA GLY A 831 8.64 -22.41 -7.34
C GLY A 831 7.45 -22.63 -8.26
N LEU A 832 7.48 -23.66 -9.09
CA LEU A 832 6.35 -24.01 -9.96
C LEU A 832 5.14 -24.46 -9.14
N VAL A 833 5.35 -25.29 -8.12
CA VAL A 833 4.26 -25.74 -7.24
C VAL A 833 3.62 -24.54 -6.54
N PHE A 834 4.43 -23.64 -5.99
CA PHE A 834 3.91 -22.45 -5.32
C PHE A 834 3.14 -21.55 -6.30
N ALA A 835 3.72 -21.32 -7.50
CA ALA A 835 3.08 -20.48 -8.51
C ALA A 835 1.73 -21.07 -8.95
N PHE A 836 1.67 -22.37 -9.22
CA PHE A 836 0.41 -23.01 -9.61
C PHE A 836 -0.58 -23.08 -8.45
N THR A 837 -0.10 -23.20 -7.21
CA THR A 837 -0.95 -23.12 -6.02
C THR A 837 -1.65 -21.76 -5.97
N MET A 838 -0.90 -20.69 -6.15
CA MET A 838 -1.48 -19.34 -6.12
C MET A 838 -2.36 -19.08 -7.34
N ALA A 839 -1.99 -19.63 -8.50
CA ALA A 839 -2.81 -19.53 -9.71
C ALA A 839 -4.17 -20.21 -9.55
N SER A 840 -4.28 -21.21 -8.64
CA SER A 840 -5.56 -21.89 -8.41
C SER A 840 -6.64 -20.95 -7.85
N PHE A 841 -6.28 -19.77 -7.36
CA PHE A 841 -7.24 -18.73 -6.97
C PHE A 841 -8.11 -18.26 -8.16
N VAL A 842 -7.68 -18.50 -9.40
CA VAL A 842 -8.51 -18.21 -10.59
C VAL A 842 -9.84 -18.96 -10.52
N SER A 843 -9.87 -20.12 -9.85
CA SER A 843 -11.09 -20.89 -9.65
C SER A 843 -12.03 -20.29 -8.60
N ALA A 844 -11.61 -19.26 -7.86
CA ALA A 844 -12.44 -18.61 -6.86
C ALA A 844 -13.56 -17.83 -7.52
N SER A 845 -14.70 -17.81 -6.84
CA SER A 845 -15.86 -17.04 -7.31
C SER A 845 -15.62 -15.53 -7.16
N LEU A 846 -14.74 -15.14 -6.26
CA LEU A 846 -14.35 -13.75 -6.04
C LEU A 846 -13.16 -13.44 -6.95
N LEU A 847 -13.39 -12.67 -8.00
CA LEU A 847 -12.39 -12.40 -9.04
C LEU A 847 -11.14 -11.70 -8.48
N VAL A 848 -11.29 -10.91 -7.42
CA VAL A 848 -10.15 -10.24 -6.75
C VAL A 848 -9.10 -11.26 -6.31
N LEU A 849 -9.54 -12.39 -5.75
CA LEU A 849 -8.63 -13.47 -5.33
C LEU A 849 -7.89 -14.05 -6.53
N GLY A 850 -8.56 -14.17 -7.68
CA GLY A 850 -7.94 -14.58 -8.93
C GLY A 850 -6.87 -13.59 -9.39
N GLN A 851 -7.14 -12.29 -9.27
CA GLN A 851 -6.17 -11.25 -9.61
C GLN A 851 -4.95 -11.31 -8.69
N ILE A 852 -5.17 -11.44 -7.38
CA ILE A 852 -4.09 -11.54 -6.40
C ILE A 852 -3.27 -12.81 -6.67
N GLY A 853 -3.94 -13.94 -6.83
CA GLY A 853 -3.30 -15.23 -7.06
C GLY A 853 -2.47 -15.27 -8.33
N THR A 854 -3.01 -14.75 -9.45
CA THR A 854 -2.29 -14.71 -10.73
C THR A 854 -1.12 -13.74 -10.67
N THR A 855 -1.25 -12.59 -10.00
CA THR A 855 -0.15 -11.64 -9.83
C THR A 855 1.00 -12.30 -9.07
N ILE A 856 0.69 -12.99 -7.97
CA ILE A 856 1.70 -13.71 -7.18
C ILE A 856 2.30 -14.85 -8.02
N ALA A 857 1.46 -15.62 -8.74
CA ALA A 857 1.91 -16.73 -9.57
C ALA A 857 2.87 -16.25 -10.65
N LEU A 858 2.52 -15.18 -11.36
CA LEU A 858 3.38 -14.60 -12.40
C LEU A 858 4.70 -14.11 -11.82
N GLY A 859 4.65 -13.48 -10.64
CA GLY A 859 5.84 -13.03 -9.95
C GLY A 859 6.77 -14.18 -9.57
N LEU A 860 6.21 -15.26 -9.06
CA LEU A 860 6.97 -16.43 -8.65
C LEU A 860 7.54 -17.18 -9.87
N LEU A 861 6.78 -17.28 -10.96
CA LEU A 861 7.28 -17.83 -12.21
C LEU A 861 8.45 -17.00 -12.73
N PHE A 862 8.30 -15.68 -12.69
CA PHE A 862 9.34 -14.75 -13.13
C PHE A 862 10.60 -14.92 -12.26
N ASP A 863 10.41 -14.95 -10.95
CA ASP A 863 11.50 -15.11 -9.99
C ASP A 863 12.20 -16.47 -10.17
N THR A 864 11.40 -17.53 -10.31
CA THR A 864 11.90 -18.89 -10.43
C THR A 864 12.63 -19.10 -11.76
N LEU A 865 12.01 -18.68 -12.87
CA LEU A 865 12.53 -19.00 -14.22
C LEU A 865 13.53 -17.96 -14.72
N ILE A 866 13.44 -16.70 -14.27
CA ILE A 866 14.29 -15.62 -14.77
C ILE A 866 15.34 -15.19 -13.76
N VAL A 867 14.90 -14.73 -12.59
CA VAL A 867 15.81 -14.10 -11.62
C VAL A 867 16.83 -15.11 -11.08
N ARG A 868 16.36 -16.23 -10.60
CA ARG A 868 17.23 -17.24 -10.00
C ARG A 868 18.11 -17.93 -11.04
N SER A 869 17.53 -18.30 -12.18
CA SER A 869 18.27 -19.12 -13.16
C SER A 869 19.30 -18.32 -13.96
N PHE A 870 19.05 -17.03 -14.17
CA PHE A 870 19.93 -16.22 -15.01
C PHE A 870 20.49 -15.01 -14.30
N MET A 871 19.63 -14.18 -13.66
CA MET A 871 20.07 -12.91 -13.10
C MET A 871 21.02 -13.07 -11.92
N THR A 872 20.62 -13.85 -10.92
CA THR A 872 21.40 -13.99 -9.68
C THR A 872 22.77 -14.65 -9.96
N PRO A 873 22.84 -15.77 -10.72
CA PRO A 873 24.15 -16.34 -11.05
C PRO A 873 25.02 -15.42 -11.92
N SER A 874 24.39 -14.69 -12.86
CA SER A 874 25.13 -13.76 -13.74
C SER A 874 25.73 -12.62 -12.94
N VAL A 875 24.96 -12.01 -12.04
CA VAL A 875 25.43 -10.93 -11.18
C VAL A 875 26.55 -11.46 -10.24
N ALA A 876 26.35 -12.65 -9.67
CA ALA A 876 27.37 -13.27 -8.82
C ALA A 876 28.68 -13.51 -9.58
N ALA A 877 28.57 -13.98 -10.82
CA ALA A 877 29.76 -14.23 -11.68
C ALA A 877 30.43 -12.92 -12.06
N LEU A 878 29.67 -11.89 -12.42
CA LEU A 878 30.20 -10.56 -12.81
C LEU A 878 30.92 -9.89 -11.63
N LEU A 879 30.32 -9.94 -10.44
CA LEU A 879 30.92 -9.32 -9.26
C LEU A 879 32.07 -10.14 -8.69
N GLY A 880 32.10 -11.44 -8.96
CA GLY A 880 33.16 -12.34 -8.51
C GLY A 880 33.35 -12.28 -7.00
N ARG A 881 34.57 -12.00 -6.56
CA ARG A 881 34.90 -11.92 -5.14
C ARG A 881 34.15 -10.80 -4.42
N TRP A 882 33.79 -9.72 -5.12
CA TRP A 882 33.09 -8.58 -4.53
C TRP A 882 31.67 -8.92 -4.10
N PHE A 883 31.07 -9.94 -4.75
CA PHE A 883 29.75 -10.44 -4.38
C PHE A 883 29.67 -10.84 -2.91
N TRP A 884 30.81 -11.33 -2.37
CA TRP A 884 30.88 -11.81 -0.99
C TRP A 884 31.37 -10.79 0.02
N TRP A 885 31.63 -9.53 -0.42
CA TRP A 885 32.11 -8.50 0.49
C TRP A 885 31.13 -8.32 1.69
N PRO A 886 31.60 -8.19 2.93
CA PRO A 886 33.01 -8.02 3.40
C PRO A 886 33.80 -9.33 3.61
N GLN A 887 33.25 -10.52 3.28
CA GLN A 887 33.98 -11.77 3.39
C GLN A 887 35.08 -11.82 2.33
N ARG A 888 36.22 -12.39 2.71
CA ARG A 888 37.33 -12.59 1.78
C ARG A 888 37.22 -14.01 1.20
N VAL A 889 37.05 -14.10 -0.07
CA VAL A 889 36.86 -15.36 -0.80
C VAL A 889 37.95 -15.50 -1.85
N ARG A 890 38.51 -16.69 -1.96
CA ARG A 890 39.52 -17.00 -2.96
C ARG A 890 38.83 -17.19 -4.33
N PRO A 891 39.31 -16.52 -5.38
CA PRO A 891 38.69 -16.66 -6.71
C PRO A 891 39.00 -18.00 -7.39
N ARG A 892 40.01 -18.70 -6.93
CA ARG A 892 40.41 -19.99 -7.50
C ARG A 892 40.25 -21.13 -6.47
N PRO A 893 40.08 -22.36 -6.94
CA PRO A 893 39.96 -23.49 -6.01
C PRO A 893 41.18 -23.61 -5.09
N ALA A 894 40.98 -24.16 -3.90
CA ALA A 894 42.07 -24.43 -2.99
C ALA A 894 43.07 -25.41 -3.66
N SER A 895 44.35 -25.23 -3.40
CA SER A 895 45.38 -26.08 -3.99
C SER A 895 45.17 -27.55 -3.68
N THR A 896 44.60 -27.87 -2.53
CA THR A 896 44.26 -29.24 -2.13
C THR A 896 43.20 -29.88 -3.05
N MET A 897 42.33 -29.07 -3.65
CA MET A 897 41.31 -29.56 -4.61
C MET A 897 41.90 -29.74 -6.00
N LEU A 898 42.95 -28.98 -6.33
CA LEU A 898 43.64 -29.08 -7.62
C LEU A 898 44.61 -30.26 -7.64
N ARG A 899 45.01 -30.76 -6.45
CA ARG A 899 45.87 -31.91 -6.30
C ARG A 899 45.17 -32.95 -5.43
N PRO A 900 44.23 -33.68 -5.99
CA PRO A 900 43.55 -34.67 -5.16
C PRO A 900 44.50 -35.76 -4.62
N TYR A 901 45.54 -36.10 -5.35
CA TYR A 901 46.43 -37.20 -4.94
C TYR A 901 47.88 -37.02 -5.44
N GLY A 902 48.35 -35.85 -5.70
CA GLY A 902 49.69 -35.64 -6.30
C GLY A 902 49.73 -36.17 -7.70
N PRO A 903 50.91 -36.46 -8.23
CA PRO A 903 50.98 -37.13 -9.52
C PRO A 903 50.28 -38.47 -9.40
N ARG A 904 49.30 -38.73 -10.23
CA ARG A 904 48.55 -40.01 -10.16
C ARG A 904 49.56 -41.17 -10.15
N PRO A 905 49.43 -42.08 -9.18
CA PRO A 905 50.34 -43.23 -9.12
C PRO A 905 50.50 -43.96 -10.47
N ALA A 906 49.39 -44.09 -11.22
CA ALA A 906 49.38 -44.71 -12.53
C ALA A 906 50.21 -43.93 -13.53
N VAL A 907 50.20 -42.59 -13.53
CA VAL A 907 51.01 -41.78 -14.44
C VAL A 907 52.48 -41.88 -14.04
N ARG A 908 52.74 -41.84 -12.73
CA ARG A 908 54.14 -42.00 -12.25
C ARG A 908 54.71 -43.39 -12.60
N GLN A 909 53.93 -44.43 -12.46
CA GLN A 909 54.32 -45.76 -12.86
C GLN A 909 54.57 -45.88 -14.37
N LEU A 910 53.70 -45.25 -15.19
CA LEU A 910 53.87 -45.20 -16.65
C LEU A 910 55.15 -44.47 -17.05
N LEU A 911 55.38 -43.30 -16.40
CA LEU A 911 56.61 -42.54 -16.69
C LEU A 911 57.89 -43.35 -16.32
N LEU A 912 57.85 -44.02 -15.17
CA LEU A 912 59.01 -44.84 -14.74
C LEU A 912 59.18 -46.09 -15.63
N TRP A 913 58.10 -46.61 -16.21
CA TRP A 913 58.11 -47.73 -17.11
C TRP A 913 58.70 -47.42 -18.48
N GLU A 914 58.44 -46.16 -18.95
CA GLU A 914 59.01 -45.67 -20.22
C GLU A 914 60.56 -45.59 -20.14
N ASP A 915 61.08 -45.38 -18.92
CA ASP A 915 62.52 -45.31 -18.73
C ASP A 915 63.23 -46.74 -18.65
N GLY A 916 62.51 -47.85 -18.88
CA GLY A 916 63.08 -49.16 -19.10
C GLY A 916 63.51 -49.91 -17.90
N ASP A 917 63.02 -49.59 -16.71
CA ASP A 917 63.31 -50.36 -15.50
C ASP A 917 62.32 -51.55 -15.32
N PRO A 918 62.72 -52.77 -15.49
CA PRO A 918 61.82 -53.95 -15.43
C PRO A 918 61.30 -54.22 -14.01
N ALA A 919 61.76 -53.49 -12.99
CA ALA A 919 61.37 -53.74 -11.61
C ALA A 919 60.08 -52.98 -11.20
N VAL A 920 59.57 -52.18 -12.13
CA VAL A 920 58.38 -51.35 -11.83
C VAL A 920 57.23 -51.70 -12.78
N ALA A 921 56.79 -52.98 -12.67
CA ALA A 921 55.59 -53.41 -13.39
C ALA A 921 54.33 -52.66 -12.80
N PRO A 922 53.51 -52.14 -13.65
CA PRO A 922 52.30 -51.44 -13.08
C PRO A 922 51.42 -52.49 -12.40
N GLU A 923 51.16 -52.27 -11.12
CA GLU A 923 50.06 -53.00 -10.48
C GLU A 923 48.76 -52.60 -11.18
N THR A 924 48.07 -53.54 -11.76
CA THR A 924 46.73 -53.34 -12.29
C THR A 924 45.88 -52.71 -11.18
N PRO A 925 45.28 -51.56 -11.41
CA PRO A 925 44.41 -51.01 -10.41
C PRO A 925 43.28 -52.01 -10.16
N SER A 926 43.23 -52.60 -9.01
CA SER A 926 42.05 -53.35 -8.59
C SER A 926 40.88 -52.43 -8.69
N ALA A 927 39.98 -52.72 -9.57
CA ALA A 927 38.78 -51.95 -9.83
C ALA A 927 37.88 -51.90 -8.58
N ALA A 928 38.25 -52.58 -7.53
CA ALA A 928 37.43 -52.70 -6.33
C ALA A 928 37.82 -51.75 -5.21
N ARG A 929 38.89 -50.96 -5.36
CA ARG A 929 39.31 -50.09 -4.26
C ARG A 929 39.05 -48.63 -4.56
N HIS A 930 37.84 -48.37 -4.92
CA HIS A 930 37.29 -47.10 -4.48
C HIS A 930 36.99 -47.32 -3.01
N SER A 931 38.00 -47.29 -2.18
CA SER A 931 37.77 -47.07 -0.76
C SER A 931 37.28 -45.65 -0.64
N ARG A 932 36.07 -45.55 -0.42
CA ARG A 932 35.33 -44.38 -0.04
C ARG A 932 35.90 -43.80 1.23
N GLY A 933 36.54 -42.67 1.14
CA GLY A 933 36.72 -41.77 2.27
C GLY A 933 35.58 -40.79 2.36
#